data_b4b0692e3d307664c61c239bf965ab40
#
_entry.id   b4b0692e3d307664c61c239bf965ab40
#
_cell.length_a   1.000
_cell.length_b   1.000
_cell.length_c   1.000
_cell.angle_alpha   90.00
_cell.angle_beta   90.00
_cell.angle_gamma   90.00
#
_symmetry.space_group_name_H-M   'P 1'
#
loop_
_entity.id
_entity.type
_entity.pdbx_description
1 polymer ?
#
loop_
_entity_poly.entity_id
_entity_poly.type
_entity_poly.pdbx_seq_one_letter_code
_entity_poly.pdbx_strand_id
1 'polypeptide(L)'
;MIKKLIYFICLGLGLLSLGSCDDKVAKGDTYLDFLDDQGKRASTVEFTRSEGEHTLDMTSNTDWTITVPYEAQSWLDVTPTASSNDRKVTIKVSANDTYERSAVLTLKVSGKAGGLMVTVKQDGDMLPAEPLPSNLKDDCILDVRFNQDGSAVDASGKGVEVKTVPGVGLVTYESRATRSYVAHFNQEPGSGFSSGYYRVDYSEDSDLWKKLADGHSFEILARFDADIASWNKEIKPFSAMEAGGVGFLISKGGDQFLTFLPNVSEDGKSKWIWAKSGVTPDFGRYYHVVGVWNKSEKKAYVYVDGVLKGTADAPGNLRIPGNAKARWICIGGDAGPNGAQAAWKGDIAVARIFDSPLTQAQVTTLYERVKGYGLPVSTINVENVVLASGIDVKAGSKYPILGTGFKSGDVISFQSVTGKYVQTAECEVSADKVVATLPSDIVTGSYKVVLQRGGAFCPLGAADLTVTDNPVALKVPDVVAHRGFHKTAPENSLAAVKAAKDLGVFAAEIDVWRTTDGHLVVNHDAKINNLVIQNSTYDQLKAVKLANGEGLPTLEAMLDCIGKTSETKLIIEIKTHNSPEKQLAAATDVISLVKSKGMESKVEFISFDYETCKGIAAADKSLSVGYLNGDKSPAEAEADGIGCLDYQMSVYDSNPSWIKDAQSRGLVVNVWTVNSDSAIVSAIAKGVDRITTDNPERIAELYSLFFK
;
A
#
# COMPACT_ATOMS: atom_id res chain seq x y z
N MET A 1 49.98 13.21 -16.20
CA MET A 1 49.68 12.80 -17.59
C MET A 1 49.09 11.43 -17.53
N ILE A 2 47.81 11.34 -17.65
CA ILE A 2 47.02 10.27 -18.30
C ILE A 2 45.55 10.63 -18.07
N LYS A 3 44.90 11.09 -19.10
CA LYS A 3 43.47 11.36 -19.19
C LYS A 3 42.72 10.03 -19.13
N LYS A 4 41.81 9.84 -18.21
CA LYS A 4 40.78 8.78 -18.28
C LYS A 4 39.54 9.32 -18.92
N LEU A 5 39.26 8.76 -20.08
CA LEU A 5 38.10 8.86 -20.90
C LEU A 5 36.93 8.16 -20.18
N ILE A 6 35.89 8.89 -19.85
CA ILE A 6 34.63 8.31 -19.38
C ILE A 6 33.67 8.30 -20.56
N TYR A 7 33.25 7.10 -20.98
CA TYR A 7 32.26 6.87 -22.02
C TYR A 7 30.87 7.19 -21.46
N PHE A 8 30.24 8.17 -22.07
CA PHE A 8 28.79 8.35 -21.99
C PHE A 8 28.15 7.51 -23.08
N ILE A 9 27.28 6.59 -22.71
CA ILE A 9 26.36 5.94 -23.64
C ILE A 9 25.13 6.81 -23.77
N CYS A 10 25.09 7.64 -24.81
CA CYS A 10 23.86 8.27 -25.29
C CYS A 10 23.12 7.24 -26.16
N LEU A 11 21.97 6.78 -25.72
CA LEU A 11 21.00 6.15 -26.61
C LEU A 11 20.35 7.23 -27.45
N GLY A 12 20.59 7.16 -28.76
CA GLY A 12 20.05 8.08 -29.73
C GLY A 12 18.56 7.87 -29.97
N LEU A 13 17.84 8.98 -29.95
CA LEU A 13 16.59 9.14 -30.66
C LEU A 13 16.80 10.22 -31.71
N GLY A 14 16.39 9.89 -32.93
CA GLY A 14 16.74 10.54 -34.16
C GLY A 14 16.58 12.06 -34.16
N LEU A 15 17.68 12.74 -34.43
CA LEU A 15 17.72 14.12 -34.86
C LEU A 15 17.28 14.16 -36.34
N LEU A 16 16.08 14.62 -36.57
CA LEU A 16 15.76 15.28 -37.83
C LEU A 16 16.41 16.66 -37.79
N SER A 17 17.48 16.79 -38.56
CA SER A 17 18.08 18.08 -38.90
C SER A 17 17.04 18.94 -39.61
N LEU A 18 16.52 19.96 -38.94
CA LEU A 18 15.85 21.05 -39.58
C LEU A 18 16.84 22.21 -39.63
N GLY A 19 17.13 22.57 -40.85
CA GLY A 19 18.01 23.68 -41.19
C GLY A 19 17.50 25.01 -40.61
N SER A 20 18.46 25.90 -40.40
CA SER A 20 18.24 27.31 -40.17
C SER A 20 17.26 27.88 -41.22
N CYS A 21 16.02 28.08 -40.78
CA CYS A 21 15.11 29.00 -41.47
C CYS A 21 14.75 30.09 -40.47
N ASP A 22 15.00 31.32 -40.84
CA ASP A 22 14.37 32.52 -40.29
C ASP A 22 12.84 32.43 -40.54
N ASP A 23 12.15 31.61 -39.77
CA ASP A 23 10.69 31.54 -39.84
C ASP A 23 10.12 32.69 -39.01
N LYS A 24 9.77 33.77 -39.68
CA LYS A 24 8.85 34.77 -39.15
C LYS A 24 7.56 34.05 -38.75
N VAL A 25 7.35 33.92 -37.44
CA VAL A 25 6.11 33.42 -36.85
C VAL A 25 4.95 34.19 -37.50
N ALA A 26 4.02 33.51 -38.13
CA ALA A 26 2.86 34.11 -38.76
C ALA A 26 2.06 34.89 -37.71
N LYS A 27 1.61 36.09 -38.10
CA LYS A 27 0.84 36.99 -37.24
C LYS A 27 -0.43 36.24 -36.78
N GLY A 28 -0.47 35.73 -35.52
CA GLY A 28 -1.60 35.00 -34.95
C GLY A 28 -1.24 33.68 -34.25
N ASP A 29 -0.05 33.13 -34.46
CA ASP A 29 0.38 31.92 -33.74
C ASP A 29 0.83 32.25 -32.30
N THR A 30 0.42 31.40 -31.38
CA THR A 30 0.83 31.50 -29.98
C THR A 30 2.25 30.95 -29.84
N TYR A 31 3.15 31.72 -29.25
CA TYR A 31 4.52 31.31 -29.00
C TYR A 31 4.91 31.52 -27.53
N LEU A 32 5.86 30.72 -27.07
CA LEU A 32 6.49 30.80 -25.77
C LEU A 32 7.94 30.33 -25.90
N ASP A 33 8.89 31.15 -25.53
CA ASP A 33 10.30 30.81 -25.49
C ASP A 33 10.96 31.35 -24.24
N PHE A 34 11.97 30.61 -23.76
CA PHE A 34 12.77 30.93 -22.59
C PHE A 34 14.20 31.09 -23.07
N LEU A 35 14.71 32.31 -23.09
CA LEU A 35 15.96 32.66 -23.74
C LEU A 35 17.06 32.97 -22.73
N ASP A 36 18.26 32.49 -23.03
CA ASP A 36 19.49 32.84 -22.28
C ASP A 36 20.01 34.25 -22.61
N ASP A 37 21.10 34.66 -21.98
CA ASP A 37 21.73 35.97 -22.16
C ASP A 37 22.23 36.22 -23.59
N GLN A 38 22.30 35.18 -24.42
CA GLN A 38 22.69 35.26 -25.82
C GLN A 38 21.48 35.23 -26.78
N GLY A 39 20.25 35.23 -26.23
CA GLY A 39 19.02 35.16 -26.98
C GLY A 39 18.74 33.77 -27.58
N LYS A 40 19.40 32.72 -27.05
CA LYS A 40 19.20 31.33 -27.47
C LYS A 40 18.25 30.65 -26.50
N ARG A 41 17.44 29.72 -27.02
CA ARG A 41 16.50 28.95 -26.19
C ARG A 41 17.24 28.19 -25.11
N ALA A 42 16.91 28.43 -23.83
CA ALA A 42 17.43 27.77 -22.70
C ALA A 42 16.68 26.45 -22.46
N SER A 43 17.37 25.31 -22.53
CA SER A 43 16.86 24.00 -22.12
C SER A 43 17.36 23.57 -20.75
N THR A 44 18.45 24.16 -20.29
CA THR A 44 19.07 23.89 -18.99
C THR A 44 19.65 25.19 -18.43
N VAL A 45 19.46 25.37 -17.11
CA VAL A 45 20.10 26.45 -16.33
C VAL A 45 20.94 25.79 -15.26
N GLU A 46 22.23 26.09 -15.24
CA GLU A 46 23.18 25.44 -14.34
C GLU A 46 23.66 26.43 -13.27
N PHE A 47 23.74 25.95 -12.05
CA PHE A 47 24.24 26.69 -10.89
C PHE A 47 25.38 25.91 -10.23
N THR A 48 26.33 26.64 -9.68
CA THR A 48 27.30 26.05 -8.75
C THR A 48 26.61 25.69 -7.45
N ARG A 49 27.31 25.00 -6.54
CA ARG A 49 26.77 24.63 -5.22
C ARG A 49 26.38 25.78 -4.31
N SER A 50 26.91 26.97 -4.55
CA SER A 50 26.57 28.17 -3.77
C SER A 50 25.14 28.63 -4.09
N GLU A 51 24.57 29.39 -3.18
CA GLU A 51 23.36 30.14 -3.52
C GLU A 51 23.62 30.99 -4.77
N GLY A 52 22.62 31.11 -5.60
CA GLY A 52 22.77 31.80 -6.87
C GLY A 52 21.45 32.28 -7.44
N GLU A 53 21.59 33.20 -8.39
CA GLU A 53 20.47 33.77 -9.09
C GLU A 53 20.81 33.87 -10.59
N HIS A 54 19.85 33.50 -11.46
CA HIS A 54 19.96 33.64 -12.89
C HIS A 54 18.67 34.23 -13.45
N THR A 55 18.76 35.22 -14.32
CA THR A 55 17.60 35.87 -14.96
C THR A 55 17.56 35.53 -16.41
N LEU A 56 16.44 34.98 -16.87
CA LEU A 56 16.19 34.65 -18.28
C LEU A 56 15.09 35.53 -18.88
N ASP A 57 15.10 35.68 -20.17
CA ASP A 57 14.07 36.42 -20.91
C ASP A 57 12.98 35.44 -21.37
N MET A 58 11.78 35.60 -20.81
CA MET A 58 10.58 34.92 -21.28
C MET A 58 9.96 35.74 -22.38
N THR A 59 9.85 35.18 -23.58
CA THR A 59 9.16 35.83 -24.71
C THR A 59 7.86 35.10 -25.01
N SER A 60 6.75 35.82 -25.03
CA SER A 60 5.43 35.25 -25.26
C SER A 60 4.45 36.31 -25.73
N ASN A 61 3.52 35.94 -26.59
CA ASN A 61 2.40 36.78 -27.01
C ASN A 61 1.08 36.40 -26.30
N THR A 62 1.12 35.69 -25.22
CA THR A 62 -0.05 35.21 -24.48
C THR A 62 0.25 34.98 -22.99
N ASP A 63 -0.79 34.69 -22.21
CA ASP A 63 -0.64 34.32 -20.80
C ASP A 63 0.10 32.99 -20.66
N TRP A 64 1.00 32.97 -19.71
CA TRP A 64 1.81 31.80 -19.42
C TRP A 64 1.97 31.56 -17.89
N THR A 65 2.29 30.33 -17.54
CA THR A 65 2.61 29.91 -16.19
C THR A 65 3.87 29.05 -16.14
N ILE A 66 4.61 29.14 -15.04
CA ILE A 66 5.74 28.25 -14.72
C ILE A 66 5.38 27.45 -13.50
N THR A 67 5.49 26.13 -13.61
CA THR A 67 5.32 25.22 -12.48
C THR A 67 6.70 24.81 -11.98
N VAL A 68 6.98 25.09 -10.71
CA VAL A 68 8.15 24.59 -9.97
C VAL A 68 7.74 23.29 -9.31
N PRO A 69 8.45 22.16 -9.55
CA PRO A 69 8.16 20.92 -8.88
C PRO A 69 8.20 21.08 -7.37
N TYR A 70 7.27 20.42 -6.68
CA TYR A 70 7.13 20.55 -5.23
C TYR A 70 8.41 20.20 -4.46
N GLU A 71 9.09 19.15 -4.88
CA GLU A 71 10.36 18.69 -4.28
C GLU A 71 11.49 19.70 -4.44
N ALA A 72 11.36 20.62 -5.37
CA ALA A 72 12.35 21.67 -5.61
C ALA A 72 12.05 22.98 -4.85
N GLN A 73 10.82 23.19 -4.39
CA GLN A 73 10.40 24.45 -3.76
C GLN A 73 11.14 24.82 -2.48
N SER A 74 11.78 23.85 -1.83
CA SER A 74 12.62 24.11 -0.67
C SER A 74 13.97 24.75 -1.00
N TRP A 75 14.39 24.70 -2.25
CA TRP A 75 15.70 25.17 -2.69
C TRP A 75 15.70 25.98 -4.00
N LEU A 76 14.59 25.97 -4.72
CA LEU A 76 14.41 26.61 -6.01
C LEU A 76 13.21 27.55 -5.96
N ASP A 77 13.45 28.82 -6.16
CA ASP A 77 12.44 29.86 -6.29
C ASP A 77 12.46 30.43 -7.69
N VAL A 78 11.28 30.68 -8.26
CA VAL A 78 11.12 31.24 -9.60
C VAL A 78 10.13 32.40 -9.55
N THR A 79 10.55 33.57 -10.00
CA THR A 79 9.74 34.77 -9.92
C THR A 79 9.80 35.61 -11.21
N PRO A 80 8.68 35.95 -11.83
CA PRO A 80 7.31 35.52 -11.54
C PRO A 80 7.02 34.11 -12.08
N THR A 81 6.03 33.42 -11.49
CA THR A 81 5.55 32.11 -11.96
C THR A 81 4.37 32.23 -12.97
N ALA A 82 3.89 33.43 -13.22
CA ALA A 82 2.85 33.68 -14.22
C ALA A 82 2.91 35.16 -14.70
N SER A 83 2.62 35.37 -15.94
CA SER A 83 2.46 36.72 -16.52
C SER A 83 1.76 36.63 -17.88
N SER A 84 1.56 37.79 -18.51
CA SER A 84 1.17 37.95 -19.94
C SER A 84 2.31 38.65 -20.70
N ASN A 85 2.54 38.23 -21.92
CA ASN A 85 3.59 38.75 -22.80
C ASN A 85 5.03 38.57 -22.27
N ASP A 86 5.97 39.26 -22.91
CA ASP A 86 7.40 39.18 -22.56
C ASP A 86 7.68 39.62 -21.14
N ARG A 87 8.57 38.89 -20.45
CA ARG A 87 8.95 39.15 -19.06
C ARG A 87 10.32 38.59 -18.73
N LYS A 88 11.03 39.25 -17.82
CA LYS A 88 12.20 38.64 -17.16
C LYS A 88 11.74 37.70 -16.06
N VAL A 89 12.30 36.51 -16.04
CA VAL A 89 12.06 35.47 -15.01
C VAL A 89 13.36 35.24 -14.28
N THR A 90 13.34 35.40 -12.98
CA THR A 90 14.48 35.15 -12.12
C THR A 90 14.34 33.77 -11.48
N ILE A 91 15.37 32.96 -11.61
CA ILE A 91 15.52 31.64 -10.98
C ILE A 91 16.56 31.80 -9.85
N LYS A 92 16.18 31.49 -8.63
CA LYS A 92 17.06 31.50 -7.46
C LYS A 92 17.21 30.13 -6.87
N VAL A 93 18.42 29.79 -6.46
CA VAL A 93 18.71 28.54 -5.75
C VAL A 93 19.39 28.84 -4.42
N SER A 94 18.99 28.15 -3.36
CA SER A 94 19.69 28.16 -2.10
C SER A 94 21.02 27.39 -2.21
N ALA A 95 21.96 27.64 -1.30
CA ALA A 95 23.20 26.85 -1.23
C ALA A 95 22.89 25.33 -1.15
N ASN A 96 23.68 24.54 -1.86
CA ASN A 96 23.56 23.10 -1.90
C ASN A 96 24.80 22.44 -1.28
N ASP A 97 24.64 22.02 -0.04
CA ASP A 97 25.63 21.25 0.71
C ASP A 97 25.42 19.73 0.57
N THR A 98 24.61 19.33 -0.39
CA THR A 98 24.22 17.94 -0.69
C THR A 98 24.73 17.50 -2.06
N TYR A 99 24.16 16.45 -2.62
CA TYR A 99 24.44 16.00 -4.00
C TYR A 99 23.97 17.00 -5.06
N GLU A 100 24.49 16.87 -6.28
CA GLU A 100 23.88 17.49 -7.44
C GLU A 100 22.35 17.31 -7.41
N ARG A 101 21.64 18.40 -7.58
CA ARG A 101 20.18 18.39 -7.61
C ARG A 101 19.68 19.03 -8.89
N SER A 102 18.54 18.55 -9.35
CA SER A 102 17.90 19.10 -10.55
C SER A 102 16.39 19.13 -10.41
N ALA A 103 15.78 20.07 -11.11
CA ALA A 103 14.33 20.20 -11.21
C ALA A 103 13.95 20.57 -12.64
N VAL A 104 12.80 20.09 -13.10
CA VAL A 104 12.27 20.44 -14.41
C VAL A 104 11.14 21.43 -14.24
N LEU A 105 11.37 22.67 -14.63
CA LEU A 105 10.33 23.69 -14.72
C LEU A 105 9.44 23.39 -15.91
N THR A 106 8.14 23.39 -15.71
CA THR A 106 7.16 23.24 -16.80
C THR A 106 6.51 24.58 -17.08
N LEU A 107 6.72 25.07 -18.30
CA LEU A 107 6.19 26.33 -18.80
C LEU A 107 4.97 26.03 -19.68
N LYS A 108 3.82 26.56 -19.32
CA LYS A 108 2.56 26.37 -20.06
C LYS A 108 1.97 27.68 -20.56
N VAL A 109 1.36 27.61 -21.72
CA VAL A 109 0.52 28.68 -22.28
C VAL A 109 -0.92 28.40 -21.90
N SER A 110 -1.66 29.42 -21.48
CA SER A 110 -3.07 29.29 -21.14
C SER A 110 -3.88 28.71 -22.30
N GLY A 111 -4.66 27.65 -22.01
CA GLY A 111 -5.57 27.01 -22.97
C GLY A 111 -4.92 26.06 -23.98
N LYS A 112 -3.62 25.75 -23.90
CA LYS A 112 -2.97 24.76 -24.76
C LYS A 112 -2.47 23.55 -24.01
N ALA A 113 -2.63 22.35 -24.58
CA ALA A 113 -2.00 21.13 -24.14
C ALA A 113 -0.52 21.15 -24.54
N GLY A 114 0.36 20.73 -23.60
CA GLY A 114 1.82 20.75 -23.79
C GLY A 114 2.48 21.99 -23.17
N GLY A 115 3.78 21.90 -22.94
CA GLY A 115 4.57 22.97 -22.34
C GLY A 115 6.04 22.85 -22.74
N LEU A 116 6.77 23.95 -22.59
CA LEU A 116 8.22 23.96 -22.70
C LEU A 116 8.80 23.48 -21.36
N MET A 117 9.85 22.67 -21.39
CA MET A 117 10.56 22.21 -20.21
C MET A 117 11.93 22.85 -20.12
N VAL A 118 12.29 23.33 -18.95
CA VAL A 118 13.63 23.84 -18.63
C VAL A 118 14.16 23.14 -17.40
N THR A 119 15.30 22.50 -17.52
CA THR A 119 15.95 21.82 -16.41
C THR A 119 16.83 22.81 -15.65
N VAL A 120 16.58 22.98 -14.37
CA VAL A 120 17.49 23.67 -13.45
C VAL A 120 18.36 22.63 -12.80
N LYS A 121 19.68 22.77 -12.93
CA LYS A 121 20.68 21.90 -12.28
C LYS A 121 21.51 22.73 -11.31
N GLN A 122 21.80 22.16 -10.17
CA GLN A 122 22.75 22.76 -9.24
C GLN A 122 23.76 21.72 -8.77
N ASP A 123 25.03 22.06 -8.94
CA ASP A 123 26.13 21.24 -8.41
C ASP A 123 25.94 21.02 -6.91
N GLY A 124 26.35 19.84 -6.45
CA GLY A 124 26.37 19.47 -5.05
C GLY A 124 27.76 19.08 -4.62
N ASP A 125 27.95 19.01 -3.33
CA ASP A 125 29.10 18.39 -2.74
C ASP A 125 28.74 16.94 -2.39
N MET A 126 29.23 15.99 -3.18
CA MET A 126 29.34 14.62 -2.71
C MET A 126 30.45 14.60 -1.69
N LEU A 127 30.11 14.94 -0.46
CA LEU A 127 31.05 14.67 0.63
C LEU A 127 31.18 13.16 0.72
N PRO A 128 32.42 12.60 0.58
CA PRO A 128 32.65 11.25 1.04
C PRO A 128 32.15 11.19 2.47
N ALA A 129 31.48 10.11 2.83
CA ALA A 129 30.97 9.96 4.20
C ALA A 129 32.07 10.41 5.17
N GLU A 130 31.82 11.50 5.89
CA GLU A 130 32.83 12.09 6.75
C GLU A 130 33.40 11.02 7.67
N PRO A 131 34.71 10.87 7.79
CA PRO A 131 35.30 9.92 8.71
C PRO A 131 34.80 10.16 10.11
N LEU A 132 34.56 9.12 10.89
CA LEU A 132 34.16 9.27 12.28
C LEU A 132 35.16 10.17 13.02
N PRO A 133 34.69 11.04 13.94
CA PRO A 133 35.58 11.82 14.84
C PRO A 133 36.55 10.90 15.57
N SER A 134 37.73 11.37 15.86
CA SER A 134 38.79 10.57 16.49
C SER A 134 38.32 9.85 17.76
N ASN A 135 37.51 10.51 18.59
CA ASN A 135 36.93 9.94 19.82
C ASN A 135 35.86 8.86 19.60
N LEU A 136 35.53 8.56 18.39
CA LEU A 136 34.60 7.49 18.01
C LEU A 136 35.24 6.46 17.05
N LYS A 137 36.23 6.92 16.25
CA LYS A 137 36.88 6.12 15.24
C LYS A 137 37.67 4.94 15.84
N ASP A 138 38.36 5.18 16.95
CA ASP A 138 39.22 4.18 17.57
C ASP A 138 38.40 3.02 18.18
N ASP A 139 37.21 3.32 18.71
CA ASP A 139 36.28 2.37 19.32
C ASP A 139 35.36 1.70 18.28
N CYS A 140 35.32 2.20 17.05
CA CYS A 140 34.52 1.61 15.98
C CYS A 140 35.21 0.36 15.43
N ILE A 141 34.60 -0.79 15.65
CA ILE A 141 35.16 -2.11 15.24
C ILE A 141 34.47 -2.70 14.02
N LEU A 142 33.34 -2.13 13.59
CA LEU A 142 32.64 -2.43 12.33
C LEU A 142 31.93 -1.16 11.87
N ASP A 143 32.16 -0.73 10.62
CA ASP A 143 31.41 0.34 9.93
C ASP A 143 31.01 -0.15 8.54
N VAL A 144 29.81 -0.67 8.38
CA VAL A 144 29.35 -1.25 7.13
C VAL A 144 28.95 -0.15 6.15
N ARG A 145 29.52 -0.21 4.96
CA ARG A 145 29.23 0.66 3.83
C ARG A 145 28.77 -0.16 2.64
N PHE A 146 27.70 0.30 2.02
CA PHE A 146 27.11 -0.36 0.85
C PHE A 146 27.64 0.27 -0.44
N ASN A 147 27.82 -0.55 -1.47
CA ASN A 147 28.34 -0.15 -2.77
C ASN A 147 27.25 -0.23 -3.85
N GLN A 148 27.47 0.44 -4.96
CA GLN A 148 26.56 0.46 -6.11
C GLN A 148 26.27 -0.93 -6.68
N ASP A 149 27.22 -1.85 -6.60
CA ASP A 149 27.13 -3.22 -7.13
C ASP A 149 26.39 -4.19 -6.19
N GLY A 150 25.86 -3.72 -5.09
CA GLY A 150 25.18 -4.55 -4.09
C GLY A 150 26.13 -5.18 -3.06
N SER A 151 27.41 -4.98 -3.16
CA SER A 151 28.38 -5.43 -2.16
C SER A 151 28.40 -4.48 -0.94
N ALA A 152 29.02 -4.94 0.14
CA ALA A 152 29.31 -4.11 1.30
C ALA A 152 30.71 -4.34 1.80
N VAL A 153 31.29 -3.33 2.42
CA VAL A 153 32.65 -3.36 2.98
C VAL A 153 32.68 -2.80 4.40
N ASP A 154 33.66 -3.18 5.18
CA ASP A 154 33.97 -2.56 6.47
C ASP A 154 34.86 -1.32 6.27
N ALA A 155 34.38 -0.17 6.65
CA ALA A 155 35.10 1.11 6.61
C ALA A 155 35.72 1.51 7.98
N SER A 156 35.61 0.66 9.01
CA SER A 156 36.24 0.92 10.32
C SER A 156 37.78 0.94 10.26
N GLY A 157 38.36 0.33 9.24
CA GLY A 157 39.81 0.10 9.10
C GLY A 157 40.32 -1.07 9.94
N LYS A 158 39.43 -1.87 10.53
CA LYS A 158 39.79 -3.07 11.32
C LYS A 158 39.91 -4.34 10.46
N GLY A 159 39.56 -4.25 9.16
CA GLY A 159 39.70 -5.35 8.18
C GLY A 159 38.67 -6.46 8.37
N VAL A 160 37.51 -6.14 8.86
CA VAL A 160 36.42 -7.11 9.02
C VAL A 160 35.79 -7.43 7.66
N GLU A 161 35.65 -8.71 7.32
CA GLU A 161 35.02 -9.11 6.08
C GLU A 161 33.48 -9.02 6.21
N VAL A 162 32.85 -8.27 5.30
CA VAL A 162 31.39 -8.21 5.15
C VAL A 162 31.00 -8.99 3.90
N LYS A 163 30.32 -10.11 4.08
CA LYS A 163 29.88 -10.99 3.00
C LYS A 163 28.48 -10.59 2.54
N THR A 164 28.31 -10.38 1.25
CA THR A 164 26.99 -10.26 0.64
C THR A 164 26.46 -11.67 0.36
N VAL A 165 25.31 -12.00 0.94
CA VAL A 165 24.56 -13.20 0.58
C VAL A 165 23.43 -12.78 -0.36
N PRO A 166 23.53 -13.06 -1.65
CA PRO A 166 22.56 -12.62 -2.63
C PRO A 166 21.22 -13.31 -2.42
N GLY A 167 20.14 -12.63 -2.78
CA GLY A 167 18.79 -13.17 -2.72
C GLY A 167 17.78 -12.22 -3.34
N VAL A 168 16.56 -12.70 -3.52
CA VAL A 168 15.48 -11.90 -4.10
C VAL A 168 15.16 -10.73 -3.18
N GLY A 169 15.09 -9.50 -3.72
CA GLY A 169 14.68 -8.31 -2.99
C GLY A 169 15.76 -7.57 -2.20
N LEU A 170 17.01 -8.02 -2.20
CA LEU A 170 18.12 -7.21 -1.73
C LEU A 170 18.70 -6.41 -2.90
N VAL A 171 18.64 -5.10 -2.81
CA VAL A 171 19.24 -4.18 -3.78
C VAL A 171 19.92 -3.04 -3.02
N THR A 172 20.92 -2.43 -3.65
CA THR A 172 21.49 -1.17 -3.16
C THR A 172 21.12 -0.06 -4.13
N TYR A 173 20.86 1.10 -3.60
CA TYR A 173 20.60 2.29 -4.40
C TYR A 173 21.21 3.53 -3.75
N GLU A 174 21.49 4.53 -4.56
CA GLU A 174 21.93 5.82 -4.07
C GLU A 174 20.77 6.56 -3.40
N SER A 175 20.86 6.77 -2.11
CA SER A 175 19.87 7.54 -1.37
C SER A 175 20.30 9.01 -1.25
N ARG A 176 19.54 9.88 -1.88
CA ARG A 176 19.73 11.33 -1.74
C ARG A 176 19.56 11.78 -0.29
N ALA A 177 18.68 11.12 0.47
CA ALA A 177 18.46 11.43 1.87
C ALA A 177 19.68 11.14 2.75
N THR A 178 20.41 10.05 2.49
CA THR A 178 21.55 9.59 3.29
C THR A 178 22.90 9.95 2.69
N ARG A 179 22.92 10.53 1.50
CA ARG A 179 24.16 10.87 0.74
C ARG A 179 25.12 9.68 0.57
N SER A 180 24.56 8.47 0.52
CA SER A 180 25.31 7.23 0.40
C SER A 180 24.49 6.17 -0.27
N TYR A 181 25.13 5.06 -0.63
CA TYR A 181 24.40 3.86 -1.00
C TYR A 181 23.75 3.26 0.25
N VAL A 182 22.48 2.87 0.12
CA VAL A 182 21.73 2.18 1.16
C VAL A 182 21.35 0.79 0.69
N ALA A 183 21.29 -0.16 1.61
CA ALA A 183 20.75 -1.48 1.32
C ALA A 183 19.24 -1.45 1.55
N HIS A 184 18.48 -1.84 0.52
CA HIS A 184 17.03 -2.01 0.56
C HIS A 184 16.69 -3.49 0.62
N PHE A 185 15.88 -3.86 1.60
CA PHE A 185 15.41 -5.22 1.84
C PHE A 185 13.91 -5.25 1.56
N ASN A 186 13.49 -6.00 0.54
CA ASN A 186 12.10 -6.10 0.14
C ASN A 186 11.56 -7.52 0.34
N GLN A 187 11.68 -8.04 1.54
CA GLN A 187 11.12 -9.32 1.92
C GLN A 187 9.93 -9.14 2.85
N GLU A 188 8.94 -10.06 2.76
CA GLU A 188 7.87 -10.08 3.73
C GLU A 188 8.42 -10.38 5.13
N PRO A 189 8.09 -9.54 6.10
CA PRO A 189 8.65 -9.58 7.43
C PRO A 189 8.39 -10.90 8.14
N GLY A 190 9.41 -11.44 8.78
CA GLY A 190 9.31 -12.67 9.55
C GLY A 190 9.01 -13.93 8.74
N SER A 191 9.00 -13.87 7.40
CA SER A 191 8.95 -15.04 6.51
C SER A 191 10.26 -15.83 6.54
N GLY A 192 10.23 -17.06 6.05
CA GLY A 192 11.48 -17.81 5.81
C GLY A 192 12.36 -17.03 4.82
N PHE A 193 13.67 -17.01 5.07
CA PHE A 193 14.60 -16.19 4.29
C PHE A 193 14.78 -16.72 2.86
N SER A 194 14.25 -15.99 1.89
CA SER A 194 14.59 -16.12 0.47
C SER A 194 15.31 -14.86 -0.06
N SER A 195 15.31 -13.76 0.72
CA SER A 195 16.02 -12.53 0.34
C SER A 195 17.49 -12.54 0.71
N GLY A 196 18.26 -11.69 0.04
CA GLY A 196 19.64 -11.44 0.40
C GLY A 196 19.78 -10.72 1.74
N TYR A 197 20.97 -10.83 2.29
CA TYR A 197 21.37 -10.15 3.53
C TYR A 197 22.90 -9.97 3.55
N TYR A 198 23.39 -9.18 4.50
CA TYR A 198 24.84 -9.10 4.71
C TYR A 198 25.21 -9.86 5.99
N ARG A 199 26.39 -10.48 5.92
CA ARG A 199 26.88 -11.36 6.96
C ARG A 199 28.31 -10.99 7.36
N VAL A 200 28.53 -10.90 8.67
CA VAL A 200 29.85 -10.77 9.28
C VAL A 200 30.11 -12.02 10.13
N ASP A 201 31.05 -12.84 9.69
CA ASP A 201 31.44 -14.04 10.42
C ASP A 201 32.40 -13.72 11.57
N TYR A 202 32.18 -14.35 12.70
CA TYR A 202 33.13 -14.35 13.82
C TYR A 202 33.16 -15.73 14.48
N SER A 203 34.33 -16.11 14.98
CA SER A 203 34.51 -17.34 15.73
C SER A 203 34.48 -17.05 17.24
N GLU A 204 34.40 -18.11 18.04
CA GLU A 204 34.49 -18.01 19.51
C GLU A 204 35.76 -17.32 20.00
N ASP A 205 36.84 -17.47 19.23
CA ASP A 205 38.16 -16.89 19.49
C ASP A 205 38.37 -15.53 18.78
N SER A 206 37.38 -15.04 18.03
CA SER A 206 37.51 -13.77 17.32
C SER A 206 37.63 -12.62 18.31
N ASP A 207 38.53 -11.69 18.01
CA ASP A 207 38.70 -10.48 18.82
C ASP A 207 37.41 -9.66 18.96
N LEU A 208 36.50 -9.79 18.01
CA LEU A 208 35.23 -9.07 18.01
C LEU A 208 34.41 -9.36 19.26
N TRP A 209 34.14 -10.63 19.59
CA TRP A 209 33.35 -10.97 20.79
C TRP A 209 34.06 -10.62 22.09
N LYS A 210 35.38 -10.77 22.14
CA LYS A 210 36.16 -10.38 23.31
C LYS A 210 36.07 -8.88 23.57
N LYS A 211 36.09 -8.08 22.50
CA LYS A 211 35.94 -6.63 22.57
C LYS A 211 34.56 -6.19 23.09
N LEU A 212 33.49 -6.91 22.70
CA LEU A 212 32.14 -6.62 23.18
C LEU A 212 31.89 -6.98 24.64
N ALA A 213 32.77 -7.75 25.27
CA ALA A 213 32.53 -8.37 26.59
C ALA A 213 32.51 -7.40 27.77
N ASP A 214 33.15 -6.24 27.66
CA ASP A 214 33.25 -5.24 28.73
C ASP A 214 32.33 -4.03 28.56
N GLY A 215 31.55 -4.02 27.49
CA GLY A 215 30.60 -3.01 27.10
C GLY A 215 30.69 -2.77 25.60
N HIS A 216 29.59 -2.39 24.99
CA HIS A 216 29.53 -2.15 23.56
C HIS A 216 28.36 -1.28 23.17
N SER A 217 28.40 -0.79 21.93
CA SER A 217 27.30 -0.06 21.33
C SER A 217 27.06 -0.51 19.91
N PHE A 218 25.80 -0.60 19.53
CA PHE A 218 25.33 -0.87 18.19
C PHE A 218 24.61 0.37 17.66
N GLU A 219 24.95 0.79 16.45
CA GLU A 219 24.31 1.92 15.77
C GLU A 219 23.67 1.45 14.47
N ILE A 220 22.46 1.91 14.21
CA ILE A 220 21.78 1.71 12.94
C ILE A 220 21.06 2.99 12.52
N LEU A 221 21.14 3.30 11.23
CA LEU A 221 20.23 4.24 10.57
C LEU A 221 19.38 3.44 9.61
N ALA A 222 18.10 3.28 9.93
CA ALA A 222 17.19 2.41 9.19
C ALA A 222 15.83 3.07 8.95
N ARG A 223 15.26 2.78 7.78
CA ARG A 223 13.90 3.15 7.39
C ARG A 223 13.06 1.90 7.29
N PHE A 224 11.88 1.97 7.83
CA PHE A 224 10.95 0.84 7.86
C PHE A 224 9.86 0.99 6.80
N ASP A 225 9.64 -0.03 5.98
CA ASP A 225 8.75 -0.03 4.82
C ASP A 225 7.63 -1.07 4.92
N ALA A 226 7.01 -1.22 6.09
CA ALA A 226 5.83 -2.04 6.26
C ALA A 226 4.91 -1.48 7.34
N ASP A 227 3.62 -1.78 7.24
CA ASP A 227 2.64 -1.43 8.26
C ASP A 227 2.84 -2.31 9.50
N ILE A 228 3.37 -1.71 10.57
CA ILE A 228 3.63 -2.39 11.84
C ILE A 228 2.34 -2.85 12.50
N ALA A 229 1.24 -2.13 12.32
CA ALA A 229 -0.03 -2.46 12.96
C ALA A 229 -0.58 -3.83 12.51
N SER A 230 -0.30 -4.24 11.27
CA SER A 230 -0.69 -5.55 10.72
C SER A 230 0.25 -6.69 11.11
N TRP A 231 1.32 -6.42 11.86
CA TRP A 231 2.40 -7.37 12.12
C TRP A 231 2.24 -8.17 13.40
N ASN A 232 2.45 -9.47 13.30
CA ASN A 232 2.49 -10.36 14.45
C ASN A 232 3.80 -11.17 14.58
N LYS A 233 4.88 -10.74 13.92
CA LYS A 233 6.18 -11.42 13.92
C LYS A 233 7.31 -10.49 14.34
N GLU A 234 8.35 -11.05 14.97
CA GLU A 234 9.58 -10.30 15.25
C GLU A 234 10.36 -10.01 13.98
N ILE A 235 10.95 -8.81 13.94
CA ILE A 235 11.87 -8.39 12.89
C ILE A 235 13.13 -7.81 13.51
N LYS A 236 14.24 -8.04 12.84
CA LYS A 236 15.54 -7.69 13.36
C LYS A 236 16.39 -7.08 12.24
N PRO A 237 16.67 -5.78 12.29
CA PRO A 237 17.44 -5.12 11.23
C PRO A 237 18.94 -5.42 11.29
N PHE A 238 19.48 -5.57 12.51
CA PHE A 238 20.91 -5.72 12.75
C PHE A 238 21.11 -6.51 14.03
N SER A 239 21.50 -7.78 13.92
CA SER A 239 21.52 -8.64 15.09
C SER A 239 22.33 -9.91 14.94
N ALA A 240 22.67 -10.47 16.11
CA ALA A 240 23.24 -11.79 16.32
C ALA A 240 22.63 -12.37 17.61
N MET A 241 21.31 -12.62 17.58
CA MET A 241 20.56 -12.95 18.81
C MET A 241 20.20 -14.43 18.96
N GLU A 242 20.36 -15.24 17.94
CA GLU A 242 20.02 -16.67 18.04
C GLU A 242 20.87 -17.38 19.07
N ALA A 243 20.21 -17.95 20.08
CA ALA A 243 20.82 -18.66 21.19
C ALA A 243 21.78 -17.82 22.09
N GLY A 244 21.64 -16.51 22.08
CA GLY A 244 22.46 -15.55 22.85
C GLY A 244 22.92 -14.38 21.97
N GLY A 245 23.74 -13.50 22.50
CA GLY A 245 24.31 -12.38 21.76
C GLY A 245 23.55 -11.06 21.92
N VAL A 246 23.46 -10.24 20.86
CA VAL A 246 22.95 -8.87 20.96
C VAL A 246 22.37 -8.41 19.62
N GLY A 247 21.47 -7.45 19.66
CA GLY A 247 20.94 -6.83 18.46
C GLY A 247 19.73 -5.92 18.70
N PHE A 248 19.15 -5.46 17.60
CA PHE A 248 17.90 -4.72 17.59
C PHE A 248 16.74 -5.61 17.16
N LEU A 249 15.57 -5.34 17.72
CA LEU A 249 14.32 -5.92 17.23
C LEU A 249 13.16 -4.93 17.33
N ILE A 250 12.13 -5.19 16.53
CA ILE A 250 10.77 -4.72 16.77
C ILE A 250 9.97 -5.96 17.15
N SER A 251 9.37 -5.97 18.34
CA SER A 251 8.66 -7.12 18.87
C SER A 251 7.30 -7.33 18.18
N LYS A 252 6.82 -8.56 18.17
CA LYS A 252 5.46 -8.89 17.71
C LYS A 252 4.42 -8.58 18.78
N GLY A 253 3.29 -8.03 18.36
CA GLY A 253 2.16 -7.72 19.25
C GLY A 253 2.48 -6.61 20.25
N GLY A 254 1.53 -6.28 21.06
CA GLY A 254 1.64 -5.40 22.21
C GLY A 254 2.27 -4.03 22.00
N ASP A 255 3.56 -3.91 22.12
CA ASP A 255 4.24 -2.62 22.16
C ASP A 255 4.93 -2.21 20.85
N GLN A 256 5.34 -3.16 20.01
CA GLN A 256 6.01 -2.90 18.71
C GLN A 256 7.13 -1.84 18.72
N PHE A 257 7.80 -1.67 19.86
CA PHE A 257 8.82 -0.64 20.03
C PHE A 257 10.15 -1.06 19.43
N LEU A 258 10.90 -0.07 18.91
CA LEU A 258 12.34 -0.20 18.68
C LEU A 258 13.02 -0.58 19.98
N THR A 259 13.68 -1.74 20.03
CA THR A 259 14.22 -2.32 21.24
C THR A 259 15.64 -2.80 21.03
N PHE A 260 16.51 -2.53 21.98
CA PHE A 260 17.86 -3.10 22.04
C PHE A 260 17.92 -4.24 23.04
N LEU A 261 18.47 -5.39 22.61
CA LEU A 261 18.49 -6.63 23.40
C LEU A 261 19.89 -7.22 23.51
N PRO A 262 20.68 -6.90 24.53
CA PRO A 262 21.79 -7.75 24.92
C PRO A 262 21.31 -8.97 25.70
N ASN A 263 21.94 -10.13 25.45
CA ASN A 263 21.77 -11.30 26.31
C ASN A 263 22.93 -11.37 27.30
N VAL A 264 22.60 -11.39 28.56
CA VAL A 264 23.61 -11.47 29.62
C VAL A 264 23.47 -12.76 30.44
N SER A 265 24.57 -13.21 31.01
CA SER A 265 24.61 -14.33 31.95
C SER A 265 24.94 -13.83 33.34
N GLU A 266 24.03 -14.04 34.28
CA GLU A 266 24.18 -13.76 35.69
C GLU A 266 24.00 -15.07 36.45
N ASP A 267 24.95 -15.46 37.31
CA ASP A 267 24.96 -16.74 38.05
C ASP A 267 24.73 -17.97 37.18
N GLY A 268 25.29 -17.98 35.98
CA GLY A 268 25.15 -19.05 35.00
C GLY A 268 23.79 -19.12 34.30
N LYS A 269 22.86 -18.22 34.62
CA LYS A 269 21.55 -18.14 33.96
C LYS A 269 21.56 -17.08 32.85
N SER A 270 21.03 -17.43 31.69
CA SER A 270 20.82 -16.53 30.56
C SER A 270 19.60 -15.64 30.77
N LYS A 271 19.74 -14.34 30.48
CA LYS A 271 18.66 -13.37 30.57
C LYS A 271 18.73 -12.41 29.38
N TRP A 272 17.62 -12.30 28.64
CA TRP A 272 17.43 -11.24 27.66
C TRP A 272 17.07 -9.92 28.34
N ILE A 273 17.78 -8.88 28.04
CA ILE A 273 17.55 -7.54 28.58
C ILE A 273 16.84 -6.68 27.54
N TRP A 274 15.66 -6.22 27.87
CA TRP A 274 14.78 -5.48 26.98
C TRP A 274 14.90 -3.97 27.26
N ALA A 275 15.80 -3.28 26.58
CA ALA A 275 15.82 -1.82 26.59
C ALA A 275 14.85 -1.31 25.54
N LYS A 276 13.60 -1.05 25.94
CA LYS A 276 12.50 -0.64 25.08
C LYS A 276 12.45 0.87 24.94
N SER A 277 12.41 1.39 23.72
CA SER A 277 12.41 2.84 23.46
C SER A 277 11.06 3.53 23.70
N GLY A 278 9.96 2.80 23.68
CA GLY A 278 8.61 3.39 23.63
C GLY A 278 8.29 4.05 22.29
N VAL A 279 9.13 3.87 21.27
CA VAL A 279 8.95 4.43 19.91
C VAL A 279 8.57 3.32 18.97
N THR A 280 7.36 3.38 18.43
CA THR A 280 6.93 2.57 17.29
C THR A 280 7.38 3.29 16.02
N PRO A 281 8.15 2.64 15.12
CA PRO A 281 8.61 3.31 13.91
C PRO A 281 7.46 3.57 12.94
N ASP A 282 7.43 4.81 12.44
CA ASP A 282 6.54 5.22 11.36
C ASP A 282 7.03 4.69 10.02
N PHE A 283 6.11 4.39 9.13
CA PHE A 283 6.43 4.00 7.77
C PHE A 283 7.22 5.09 7.02
N GLY A 284 8.26 4.67 6.31
CA GLY A 284 9.00 5.55 5.39
C GLY A 284 9.95 6.55 6.05
N ARG A 285 10.04 6.58 7.37
CA ARG A 285 10.95 7.45 8.11
C ARG A 285 12.24 6.73 8.47
N TYR A 286 13.38 7.41 8.29
CA TYR A 286 14.65 6.97 8.89
C TYR A 286 14.68 7.25 10.39
N TYR A 287 15.11 6.24 11.14
CA TYR A 287 15.39 6.34 12.57
C TYR A 287 16.87 6.07 12.82
N HIS A 288 17.52 6.95 13.55
CA HIS A 288 18.83 6.71 14.10
C HIS A 288 18.66 6.03 15.47
N VAL A 289 19.10 4.80 15.58
CA VAL A 289 18.94 4.01 16.79
C VAL A 289 20.33 3.57 17.28
N VAL A 290 20.61 3.87 18.57
CA VAL A 290 21.83 3.40 19.24
C VAL A 290 21.44 2.59 20.46
N GLY A 291 21.90 1.34 20.50
CA GLY A 291 21.80 0.49 21.67
C GLY A 291 23.14 0.42 22.39
N VAL A 292 23.15 0.62 23.68
CA VAL A 292 24.36 0.61 24.52
C VAL A 292 24.20 -0.40 25.65
N TRP A 293 25.13 -1.32 25.77
CA TRP A 293 25.29 -2.11 26.99
C TRP A 293 26.51 -1.67 27.76
N ASN A 294 26.31 -1.17 28.97
CA ASN A 294 27.36 -0.72 29.87
C ASN A 294 27.50 -1.69 31.04
N LYS A 295 28.51 -2.54 30.99
CA LYS A 295 28.77 -3.57 32.00
C LYS A 295 29.07 -2.98 33.36
N SER A 296 29.86 -1.86 33.42
CA SER A 296 30.26 -1.22 34.65
C SER A 296 29.06 -0.60 35.40
N GLU A 297 28.12 -0.04 34.67
CA GLU A 297 26.88 0.51 35.20
C GLU A 297 25.80 -0.54 35.40
N LYS A 298 26.01 -1.77 34.88
CA LYS A 298 25.04 -2.87 34.86
C LYS A 298 23.71 -2.47 34.20
N LYS A 299 23.79 -1.74 33.08
CA LYS A 299 22.63 -1.18 32.38
C LYS A 299 22.73 -1.36 30.88
N ALA A 300 21.55 -1.45 30.26
CA ALA A 300 21.38 -1.31 28.82
C ALA A 300 20.54 -0.08 28.53
N TYR A 301 20.90 0.64 27.47
CA TYR A 301 20.24 1.86 27.03
C TYR A 301 19.85 1.75 25.58
N VAL A 302 18.74 2.39 25.19
CA VAL A 302 18.37 2.61 23.82
C VAL A 302 18.10 4.09 23.56
N TYR A 303 18.77 4.62 22.57
CA TYR A 303 18.60 5.99 22.08
C TYR A 303 17.91 5.96 20.74
N VAL A 304 17.00 6.88 20.52
CA VAL A 304 16.36 7.11 19.22
C VAL A 304 16.51 8.58 18.88
N ASP A 305 17.01 8.86 17.68
CA ASP A 305 17.27 10.20 17.17
C ASP A 305 18.08 11.08 18.18
N GLY A 306 19.15 10.49 18.69
CA GLY A 306 20.07 11.12 19.62
C GLY A 306 19.58 11.25 21.07
N VAL A 307 18.33 10.86 21.37
CA VAL A 307 17.69 11.01 22.68
C VAL A 307 17.56 9.68 23.38
N LEU A 308 17.95 9.61 24.65
CA LEU A 308 17.71 8.42 25.49
C LEU A 308 16.21 8.17 25.63
N LYS A 309 15.75 7.01 25.18
CA LYS A 309 14.34 6.62 25.18
C LYS A 309 14.04 5.47 26.13
N GLY A 310 14.99 4.59 26.38
CA GLY A 310 14.75 3.45 27.26
C GLY A 310 16.01 3.00 27.99
N THR A 311 15.80 2.45 29.18
CA THR A 311 16.85 1.89 30.06
C THR A 311 16.37 0.60 30.69
N ALA A 312 17.28 -0.37 30.85
CA ALA A 312 16.99 -1.61 31.56
C ALA A 312 18.19 -2.03 32.43
N ASP A 313 17.95 -2.67 33.56
CA ASP A 313 19.00 -3.29 34.37
C ASP A 313 19.57 -4.52 33.66
N ALA A 314 20.89 -4.52 33.48
CA ALA A 314 21.63 -5.51 32.69
C ALA A 314 22.87 -6.03 33.42
N PRO A 315 22.72 -6.62 34.62
CA PRO A 315 23.83 -7.19 35.36
C PRO A 315 24.34 -8.46 34.68
N GLY A 316 25.62 -8.76 34.84
CA GLY A 316 26.24 -9.99 34.36
C GLY A 316 27.23 -9.79 33.20
N ASN A 317 27.54 -10.89 32.50
CA ASN A 317 28.47 -10.89 31.38
C ASN A 317 27.73 -11.12 30.07
N LEU A 318 28.20 -10.52 28.97
CA LEU A 318 27.63 -10.78 27.64
C LEU A 318 27.69 -12.28 27.34
N ARG A 319 26.58 -12.82 26.90
CA ARG A 319 26.49 -14.21 26.46
C ARG A 319 26.78 -14.32 24.96
N ILE A 320 27.77 -15.12 24.62
CA ILE A 320 28.04 -15.47 23.24
C ILE A 320 27.01 -16.52 22.77
N PRO A 321 26.52 -16.47 21.52
CA PRO A 321 25.62 -17.48 20.99
C PRO A 321 26.15 -18.90 21.20
N GLY A 322 25.35 -19.75 21.87
CA GLY A 322 25.75 -21.13 22.20
C GLY A 322 25.92 -22.02 20.98
N ASN A 323 25.19 -21.75 19.89
CA ASN A 323 25.30 -22.48 18.64
C ASN A 323 26.39 -21.88 17.75
N ALA A 324 27.47 -22.62 17.54
CA ALA A 324 28.59 -22.15 16.70
C ALA A 324 28.17 -21.74 15.27
N LYS A 325 27.14 -22.40 14.71
CA LYS A 325 26.63 -22.04 13.36
C LYS A 325 25.86 -20.72 13.32
N ALA A 326 25.44 -20.20 14.47
CA ALA A 326 24.77 -18.90 14.60
C ALA A 326 25.70 -17.79 15.09
N ARG A 327 27.03 -18.04 15.16
CA ARG A 327 28.02 -17.05 15.58
C ARG A 327 28.45 -16.13 14.43
N TRP A 328 27.52 -15.35 13.94
CA TRP A 328 27.73 -14.34 12.91
C TRP A 328 26.74 -13.21 13.11
N ILE A 329 27.03 -12.05 12.55
CA ILE A 329 26.15 -10.87 12.62
C ILE A 329 25.40 -10.76 11.31
N CYS A 330 24.09 -10.54 11.39
CA CYS A 330 23.22 -10.32 10.25
C CYS A 330 22.84 -8.84 10.15
N ILE A 331 22.90 -8.29 8.95
CA ILE A 331 22.32 -7.01 8.59
C ILE A 331 21.20 -7.30 7.60
N GLY A 332 19.98 -6.86 7.94
CA GLY A 332 18.74 -7.20 7.24
C GLY A 332 17.98 -8.38 7.85
N GLY A 333 18.40 -8.86 9.01
CA GLY A 333 17.77 -9.97 9.72
C GLY A 333 18.51 -10.36 11.00
N ASP A 334 18.28 -11.58 11.45
CA ASP A 334 18.99 -12.21 12.57
C ASP A 334 19.81 -13.43 12.13
N ALA A 335 20.93 -13.63 12.75
CA ALA A 335 21.77 -14.78 12.51
C ALA A 335 21.13 -16.07 13.04
N GLY A 336 20.95 -17.04 12.18
CA GLY A 336 20.44 -18.39 12.53
C GLY A 336 21.41 -19.49 12.12
N PRO A 337 21.24 -20.73 12.63
CA PRO A 337 22.15 -21.85 12.34
C PRO A 337 22.06 -22.35 10.89
N ASN A 338 20.96 -22.06 10.20
CA ASN A 338 20.71 -22.48 8.80
C ASN A 338 20.60 -21.31 7.83
N GLY A 339 21.01 -20.11 8.21
CA GLY A 339 20.87 -18.87 7.46
C GLY A 339 20.18 -17.77 8.28
N ALA A 340 19.90 -16.63 7.66
CA ALA A 340 19.22 -15.54 8.32
C ALA A 340 17.75 -15.85 8.59
N GLN A 341 17.18 -15.17 9.59
CA GLN A 341 15.78 -15.25 10.00
C GLN A 341 15.28 -13.89 10.48
N ALA A 342 13.99 -13.75 10.77
CA ALA A 342 13.39 -12.50 11.26
C ALA A 342 13.69 -11.28 10.35
N ALA A 343 13.42 -11.43 9.06
CA ALA A 343 13.77 -10.50 7.99
C ALA A 343 13.32 -9.06 8.23
N TRP A 344 14.19 -8.13 7.86
CA TRP A 344 13.89 -6.71 7.77
C TRP A 344 13.19 -6.37 6.45
N LYS A 345 12.32 -5.36 6.46
CA LYS A 345 11.75 -4.75 5.26
C LYS A 345 11.95 -3.24 5.32
N GLY A 346 12.68 -2.70 4.37
CA GLY A 346 13.04 -1.29 4.32
C GLY A 346 14.52 -1.07 4.07
N ASP A 347 15.01 0.13 4.35
CA ASP A 347 16.39 0.51 4.12
C ASP A 347 17.24 0.38 5.37
N ILE A 348 18.52 0.10 5.16
CA ILE A 348 19.58 0.29 6.16
C ILE A 348 20.67 1.13 5.49
N ALA A 349 20.96 2.29 6.10
CA ALA A 349 21.94 3.24 5.59
C ALA A 349 23.24 3.21 6.40
N VAL A 350 23.16 2.89 7.69
CA VAL A 350 24.31 2.78 8.60
C VAL A 350 24.13 1.55 9.46
N ALA A 351 25.21 0.78 9.61
CA ALA A 351 25.29 -0.30 10.59
C ALA A 351 26.72 -0.31 11.18
N ARG A 352 26.83 0.05 12.48
CA ARG A 352 28.13 0.14 13.16
C ARG A 352 28.10 -0.58 14.50
N ILE A 353 29.30 -1.04 14.90
CA ILE A 353 29.56 -1.58 16.23
C ILE A 353 30.74 -0.87 16.83
N PHE A 354 30.62 -0.49 18.09
CA PHE A 354 31.69 0.07 18.91
C PHE A 354 31.98 -0.89 20.06
N ASP A 355 33.25 -1.08 20.39
CA ASP A 355 33.72 -1.93 21.50
C ASP A 355 33.72 -1.21 22.86
N SER A 356 33.04 -0.07 22.94
CA SER A 356 32.82 0.71 24.13
C SER A 356 31.35 1.10 24.34
N PRO A 357 30.91 1.29 25.58
CA PRO A 357 29.61 1.87 25.85
C PRO A 357 29.64 3.37 25.56
N LEU A 358 28.99 3.78 24.45
CA LEU A 358 28.93 5.19 24.08
C LEU A 358 28.17 6.03 25.10
N THR A 359 28.72 7.21 25.36
CA THR A 359 28.08 8.23 26.20
C THR A 359 26.98 8.97 25.43
N GLN A 360 26.05 9.63 26.14
CA GLN A 360 25.03 10.49 25.52
C GLN A 360 25.64 11.52 24.54
N ALA A 361 26.77 12.11 24.89
CA ALA A 361 27.44 13.12 24.03
C ALA A 361 27.93 12.49 22.72
N GLN A 362 28.50 11.28 22.78
CA GLN A 362 28.93 10.54 21.60
C GLN A 362 27.74 10.12 20.72
N VAL A 363 26.64 9.66 21.33
CA VAL A 363 25.40 9.34 20.62
C VAL A 363 24.81 10.59 19.95
N THR A 364 24.81 11.72 20.64
CA THR A 364 24.37 13.00 20.05
C THR A 364 25.26 13.38 18.86
N THR A 365 26.59 13.21 18.97
CA THR A 365 27.52 13.47 17.87
C THR A 365 27.22 12.59 16.65
N LEU A 366 26.91 11.31 16.84
CA LEU A 366 26.51 10.41 15.75
C LEU A 366 25.19 10.87 15.12
N TYR A 367 24.20 11.23 15.93
CA TYR A 367 22.91 11.72 15.44
C TYR A 367 23.04 13.01 14.63
N GLU A 368 23.81 13.99 15.10
CA GLU A 368 24.03 15.26 14.40
C GLU A 368 24.54 15.05 12.95
N ARG A 369 25.26 13.96 12.69
CA ARG A 369 25.78 13.59 11.37
C ARG A 369 24.70 13.05 10.43
N VAL A 370 23.61 12.58 11.00
CA VAL A 370 22.53 11.91 10.25
C VAL A 370 21.16 12.57 10.45
N LYS A 371 21.04 13.59 11.28
CA LYS A 371 19.76 14.25 11.61
C LYS A 371 19.01 14.81 10.41
N GLY A 372 19.74 15.16 9.34
CA GLY A 372 19.14 15.61 8.09
C GLY A 372 18.42 14.50 7.30
N TYR A 373 18.63 13.24 7.69
CA TYR A 373 18.02 12.08 7.03
C TYR A 373 16.65 11.71 7.63
N GLY A 374 16.43 12.08 8.89
CA GLY A 374 15.21 11.84 9.63
C GLY A 374 14.47 13.14 9.96
N LEU A 375 14.13 13.96 8.94
CA LEU A 375 13.21 15.08 9.20
C LEU A 375 11.93 14.51 9.83
N PRO A 376 11.41 15.14 10.91
CA PRO A 376 10.17 14.72 11.50
C PRO A 376 9.11 14.80 10.43
N VAL A 377 8.63 13.65 10.05
CA VAL A 377 7.54 13.49 9.11
C VAL A 377 6.34 14.11 9.77
N SER A 378 5.79 15.16 9.18
CA SER A 378 4.44 15.56 9.53
C SER A 378 3.58 14.33 9.30
N THR A 379 2.99 13.77 10.36
CA THR A 379 2.11 12.61 10.26
C THR A 379 1.12 12.83 9.14
N ILE A 380 1.22 12.03 8.09
CA ILE A 380 0.22 12.04 7.02
C ILE A 380 -0.98 11.33 7.62
N ASN A 381 -1.95 12.11 8.05
CA ASN A 381 -3.21 11.58 8.52
C ASN A 381 -4.21 11.72 7.36
N VAL A 382 -4.44 10.63 6.64
CA VAL A 382 -5.50 10.48 5.64
C VAL A 382 -6.40 9.33 6.06
N GLU A 383 -7.69 9.54 5.99
CA GLU A 383 -8.70 8.61 6.46
C GLU A 383 -9.69 8.28 5.34
N ASN A 384 -10.40 7.17 5.49
CA ASN A 384 -11.42 6.72 4.55
C ASN A 384 -10.89 6.61 3.11
N VAL A 385 -9.65 6.14 2.97
CA VAL A 385 -8.99 6.05 1.67
C VAL A 385 -9.67 4.98 0.81
N VAL A 386 -10.08 5.38 -0.40
CA VAL A 386 -10.64 4.50 -1.43
C VAL A 386 -9.80 4.64 -2.68
N LEU A 387 -9.23 3.54 -3.15
CA LEU A 387 -8.49 3.45 -4.41
C LEU A 387 -8.64 2.06 -5.01
N ALA A 388 -8.51 1.95 -6.31
CA ALA A 388 -8.52 0.67 -7.01
C ALA A 388 -7.14 0.01 -6.92
N SER A 389 -6.95 -0.91 -5.98
CA SER A 389 -5.71 -1.66 -5.82
C SER A 389 -5.81 -3.05 -6.46
N GLY A 390 -4.66 -3.64 -6.84
CA GLY A 390 -4.61 -4.96 -7.49
C GLY A 390 -5.10 -4.97 -8.93
N ILE A 391 -5.14 -3.81 -9.59
CA ILE A 391 -5.58 -3.68 -11.00
C ILE A 391 -4.41 -3.43 -11.94
N ASP A 392 -4.68 -3.70 -13.21
CA ASP A 392 -3.81 -3.33 -14.32
C ASP A 392 -4.14 -1.92 -14.81
N VAL A 393 -3.13 -1.10 -15.02
CA VAL A 393 -3.27 0.25 -15.57
C VAL A 393 -2.25 0.50 -16.68
N LYS A 394 -2.54 1.46 -17.53
CA LYS A 394 -1.62 1.89 -18.59
C LYS A 394 -0.83 3.12 -18.15
N ALA A 395 0.42 3.24 -18.61
CA ALA A 395 1.19 4.46 -18.48
C ALA A 395 0.40 5.67 -19.03
N GLY A 396 0.45 6.80 -18.34
CA GLY A 396 -0.32 8.00 -18.68
C GLY A 396 -1.78 8.01 -18.22
N SER A 397 -2.29 6.93 -17.62
CA SER A 397 -3.67 6.89 -17.10
C SER A 397 -3.86 7.78 -15.89
N LYS A 398 -5.09 8.26 -15.71
CA LYS A 398 -5.53 8.90 -14.46
C LYS A 398 -5.84 7.83 -13.42
N TYR A 399 -5.45 8.11 -12.17
CA TYR A 399 -5.64 7.22 -11.04
C TYR A 399 -6.28 8.01 -9.87
N PRO A 400 -7.58 7.92 -9.69
CA PRO A 400 -8.29 8.62 -8.63
C PRO A 400 -8.12 7.92 -7.27
N ILE A 401 -8.10 8.72 -6.22
CA ILE A 401 -8.01 8.31 -4.82
C ILE A 401 -9.00 9.17 -4.05
N LEU A 402 -9.99 8.57 -3.40
CA LEU A 402 -10.88 9.27 -2.48
C LEU A 402 -10.36 9.14 -1.05
N GLY A 403 -10.73 10.08 -0.18
CA GLY A 403 -10.38 10.06 1.24
C GLY A 403 -10.52 11.44 1.86
N THR A 404 -10.15 11.56 3.12
CA THR A 404 -10.13 12.83 3.83
C THR A 404 -8.74 13.11 4.38
N GLY A 405 -8.44 14.37 4.63
CA GLY A 405 -7.14 14.78 5.16
C GLY A 405 -6.07 15.05 4.10
N PHE A 406 -6.40 15.01 2.82
CA PHE A 406 -5.51 15.48 1.75
C PHE A 406 -5.28 16.98 1.85
N LYS A 407 -4.10 17.43 1.45
CA LYS A 407 -3.69 18.84 1.51
C LYS A 407 -3.10 19.28 0.19
N SER A 408 -3.25 20.54 -0.13
CA SER A 408 -2.53 21.15 -1.25
C SER A 408 -1.04 20.89 -1.11
N GLY A 409 -0.39 20.45 -2.18
CA GLY A 409 1.01 20.03 -2.18
C GLY A 409 1.25 18.56 -1.87
N ASP A 410 0.21 17.76 -1.62
CA ASP A 410 0.34 16.30 -1.61
C ASP A 410 0.71 15.80 -3.01
N VAL A 411 1.61 14.83 -3.07
CA VAL A 411 2.05 14.19 -4.32
C VAL A 411 1.83 12.69 -4.19
N ILE A 412 1.32 12.08 -5.24
CA ILE A 412 1.26 10.62 -5.34
C ILE A 412 2.51 10.13 -6.06
N SER A 413 3.12 9.09 -5.52
CA SER A 413 4.23 8.36 -6.12
C SER A 413 3.92 6.89 -6.22
N PHE A 414 4.53 6.25 -7.19
CA PHE A 414 4.44 4.81 -7.44
C PHE A 414 5.79 4.18 -7.04
N GLN A 415 5.79 3.42 -5.95
CA GLN A 415 6.99 2.75 -5.48
C GLN A 415 7.11 1.38 -6.14
N SER A 416 8.17 1.19 -6.93
CA SER A 416 8.46 -0.10 -7.56
C SER A 416 8.89 -1.16 -6.53
N VAL A 417 8.88 -2.42 -6.91
CA VAL A 417 9.39 -3.53 -6.09
C VAL A 417 10.86 -3.37 -5.69
N THR A 418 11.63 -2.57 -6.43
CA THR A 418 13.02 -2.22 -6.09
C THR A 418 13.13 -1.04 -5.13
N GLY A 419 12.01 -0.50 -4.66
CA GLY A 419 11.97 0.66 -3.77
C GLY A 419 12.09 2.02 -4.47
N LYS A 420 12.27 2.05 -5.80
CA LYS A 420 12.35 3.30 -6.55
C LYS A 420 10.97 3.97 -6.61
N TYR A 421 10.93 5.24 -6.26
CA TYR A 421 9.73 6.08 -6.40
C TYR A 421 9.69 6.72 -7.79
N VAL A 422 8.52 6.63 -8.42
CA VAL A 422 8.19 7.34 -9.67
C VAL A 422 7.04 8.27 -9.35
N GLN A 423 7.27 9.59 -9.46
CA GLN A 423 6.24 10.58 -9.14
C GLN A 423 5.21 10.68 -10.26
N THR A 424 4.02 11.13 -9.92
CA THR A 424 2.96 11.43 -10.89
C THR A 424 3.40 12.51 -11.88
N ALA A 425 2.94 12.38 -13.12
CA ALA A 425 3.10 13.44 -14.12
C ALA A 425 2.26 14.69 -13.75
N GLU A 426 1.06 14.46 -13.20
CA GLU A 426 0.16 15.50 -12.69
C GLU A 426 -0.55 14.95 -11.45
N CYS A 427 -0.85 15.83 -10.48
CA CYS A 427 -1.57 15.49 -9.28
C CYS A 427 -2.57 16.61 -8.94
N GLU A 428 -3.85 16.34 -9.16
CA GLU A 428 -4.93 17.24 -8.80
C GLU A 428 -5.42 16.89 -7.39
N VAL A 429 -5.29 17.81 -6.43
CA VAL A 429 -5.61 17.57 -5.03
C VAL A 429 -6.77 18.44 -4.57
N SER A 430 -7.81 17.82 -4.02
CA SER A 430 -8.90 18.45 -3.26
C SER A 430 -8.96 17.88 -1.83
N ALA A 431 -9.83 18.39 -0.99
CA ALA A 431 -9.93 17.94 0.40
C ALA A 431 -10.38 16.48 0.56
N ASP A 432 -11.10 15.96 -0.42
CA ASP A 432 -11.78 14.66 -0.43
C ASP A 432 -11.30 13.72 -1.55
N LYS A 433 -10.45 14.22 -2.44
CA LYS A 433 -10.00 13.47 -3.61
C LYS A 433 -8.64 13.91 -4.11
N VAL A 434 -7.85 12.94 -4.55
CA VAL A 434 -6.65 13.14 -5.35
C VAL A 434 -6.82 12.42 -6.68
N VAL A 435 -6.48 13.08 -7.79
CA VAL A 435 -6.39 12.42 -9.10
C VAL A 435 -4.94 12.50 -9.55
N ALA A 436 -4.29 11.36 -9.53
CA ALA A 436 -2.90 11.21 -9.96
C ALA A 436 -2.84 10.78 -11.41
N THR A 437 -1.95 11.38 -12.21
CA THR A 437 -1.66 10.90 -13.56
C THR A 437 -0.35 10.14 -13.56
N LEU A 438 -0.38 8.86 -13.99
CA LEU A 438 0.83 8.07 -14.12
C LEU A 438 1.75 8.70 -15.17
N PRO A 439 3.09 8.72 -14.96
CA PRO A 439 4.01 9.14 -16.00
C PRO A 439 3.87 8.28 -17.27
N SER A 440 3.99 8.93 -18.44
CA SER A 440 3.89 8.21 -19.72
C SER A 440 5.06 7.27 -20.00
N ASP A 441 6.16 7.44 -19.28
CA ASP A 441 7.39 6.67 -19.36
C ASP A 441 7.61 5.72 -18.17
N ILE A 442 6.60 5.58 -17.32
CA ILE A 442 6.67 4.61 -16.21
C ILE A 442 6.84 3.20 -16.77
N VAL A 443 7.82 2.47 -16.25
CA VAL A 443 8.15 1.12 -16.73
C VAL A 443 7.05 0.13 -16.31
N THR A 444 6.76 -0.85 -17.15
CA THR A 444 5.85 -1.95 -16.80
C THR A 444 6.33 -2.70 -15.55
N GLY A 445 5.41 -3.04 -14.66
CA GLY A 445 5.72 -3.70 -13.39
C GLY A 445 4.73 -3.39 -12.27
N SER A 446 4.97 -3.95 -11.10
CA SER A 446 4.19 -3.76 -9.89
C SER A 446 4.64 -2.55 -9.09
N TYR A 447 3.69 -1.77 -8.60
CA TYR A 447 3.94 -0.53 -7.85
C TYR A 447 2.99 -0.39 -6.66
N LYS A 448 3.53 0.07 -5.54
CA LYS A 448 2.73 0.58 -4.43
C LYS A 448 2.36 2.04 -4.68
N VAL A 449 1.13 2.39 -4.36
CA VAL A 449 0.67 3.79 -4.41
C VAL A 449 1.03 4.45 -3.08
N VAL A 450 1.75 5.55 -3.13
CA VAL A 450 2.30 6.22 -1.95
C VAL A 450 1.99 7.71 -1.99
N LEU A 451 1.37 8.22 -0.95
CA LEU A 451 1.20 9.66 -0.73
C LEU A 451 2.47 10.25 -0.12
N GLN A 452 2.98 11.31 -0.74
CA GLN A 452 4.10 12.09 -0.23
C GLN A 452 3.64 13.46 0.25
N ARG A 453 4.08 13.86 1.44
CA ARG A 453 3.83 15.19 2.02
C ARG A 453 5.04 15.65 2.82
N GLY A 454 5.71 16.71 2.39
CA GLY A 454 6.80 17.31 3.15
C GLY A 454 7.93 16.33 3.53
N GLY A 455 8.29 15.41 2.63
CA GLY A 455 9.29 14.36 2.88
C GLY A 455 8.75 13.11 3.58
N ALA A 456 7.47 13.11 4.00
CA ALA A 456 6.77 11.94 4.51
C ALA A 456 6.23 11.06 3.37
N PHE A 457 6.18 9.76 3.61
CA PHE A 457 5.63 8.77 2.69
C PHE A 457 4.58 7.94 3.42
N CYS A 458 3.38 7.87 2.86
CA CYS A 458 2.28 7.08 3.39
C CYS A 458 1.76 6.16 2.27
N PRO A 459 1.95 4.83 2.38
CA PRO A 459 1.33 3.92 1.43
C PRO A 459 -0.17 3.98 1.51
N LEU A 460 -0.79 3.93 0.35
CA LEU A 460 -2.23 3.91 0.20
C LEU A 460 -2.63 2.55 -0.42
N GLY A 461 -3.62 1.89 0.20
CA GLY A 461 -4.14 0.62 -0.29
C GLY A 461 -3.33 -0.62 0.08
N ALA A 462 -3.99 -1.78 -0.01
CA ALA A 462 -3.48 -3.07 0.47
C ALA A 462 -2.74 -3.88 -0.61
N ALA A 463 -3.01 -3.65 -1.90
CA ALA A 463 -2.43 -4.38 -3.01
C ALA A 463 -1.70 -3.46 -3.98
N ASP A 464 -0.72 -4.02 -4.68
CA ASP A 464 0.06 -3.30 -5.67
C ASP A 464 -0.77 -3.02 -6.93
N LEU A 465 -0.48 -1.90 -7.59
CA LEU A 465 -0.94 -1.54 -8.91
C LEU A 465 0.00 -2.17 -9.95
N THR A 466 -0.51 -2.74 -11.04
CA THR A 466 0.33 -3.26 -12.13
C THR A 466 0.28 -2.32 -13.34
N VAL A 467 1.43 -1.75 -13.70
CA VAL A 467 1.56 -1.00 -14.95
C VAL A 467 1.85 -1.96 -16.10
N THR A 468 1.01 -1.94 -17.13
CA THR A 468 1.11 -2.81 -18.30
C THR A 468 0.67 -2.11 -19.58
N ASP A 469 1.15 -2.56 -20.75
CA ASP A 469 0.74 -2.04 -22.05
C ASP A 469 -0.68 -2.48 -22.44
N ASN A 470 -1.13 -3.60 -21.89
CA ASN A 470 -2.41 -4.22 -22.20
C ASN A 470 -3.21 -4.49 -20.91
N PRO A 471 -3.75 -3.47 -20.26
CA PRO A 471 -4.55 -3.67 -19.05
C PRO A 471 -5.84 -4.42 -19.37
N VAL A 472 -6.22 -5.32 -18.48
CA VAL A 472 -7.48 -6.04 -18.58
C VAL A 472 -8.63 -5.08 -18.24
N ALA A 473 -9.52 -4.87 -19.19
CA ALA A 473 -10.70 -4.03 -18.95
C ALA A 473 -11.65 -4.76 -17.97
N LEU A 474 -11.96 -4.11 -16.87
CA LEU A 474 -12.94 -4.60 -15.91
C LEU A 474 -14.36 -4.28 -16.40
N LYS A 475 -15.29 -5.22 -16.16
CA LYS A 475 -16.70 -5.02 -16.47
C LYS A 475 -17.42 -4.34 -15.31
N VAL A 476 -18.49 -3.62 -15.65
CA VAL A 476 -19.46 -3.17 -14.63
C VAL A 476 -20.14 -4.43 -14.07
N PRO A 477 -20.06 -4.69 -12.76
CA PRO A 477 -20.78 -5.83 -12.19
C PRO A 477 -22.29 -5.59 -12.21
N ASP A 478 -23.05 -6.66 -12.31
CA ASP A 478 -24.48 -6.62 -12.09
C ASP A 478 -24.77 -6.22 -10.63
N VAL A 479 -25.75 -5.35 -10.44
CA VAL A 479 -26.09 -4.81 -9.13
C VAL A 479 -27.29 -5.52 -8.54
N VAL A 480 -27.13 -6.07 -7.33
CA VAL A 480 -28.20 -6.69 -6.56
C VAL A 480 -28.53 -5.81 -5.35
N ALA A 481 -29.76 -5.31 -5.28
CA ALA A 481 -30.24 -4.54 -4.14
C ALA A 481 -30.60 -5.49 -2.99
N HIS A 482 -29.78 -5.52 -1.95
CA HIS A 482 -29.95 -6.34 -0.75
C HIS A 482 -31.26 -5.98 -0.04
N ARG A 483 -32.16 -6.95 0.13
CA ARG A 483 -33.51 -6.77 0.71
C ARG A 483 -34.34 -5.69 0.03
N GLY A 484 -34.12 -5.48 -1.30
CA GLY A 484 -34.61 -4.35 -2.05
C GLY A 484 -33.80 -3.07 -1.84
N PHE A 485 -34.15 -1.97 -2.53
CA PHE A 485 -33.51 -0.68 -2.28
C PHE A 485 -34.19 0.03 -1.10
N HIS A 486 -33.66 -0.19 0.09
CA HIS A 486 -34.32 0.14 1.36
C HIS A 486 -33.84 1.42 2.05
N LYS A 487 -33.17 2.35 1.33
CA LYS A 487 -32.76 3.65 1.90
C LYS A 487 -33.96 4.51 2.37
N THR A 488 -35.08 4.41 1.68
CA THR A 488 -36.30 5.21 1.93
C THR A 488 -37.51 4.37 2.28
N ALA A 489 -37.37 3.06 2.35
CA ALA A 489 -38.40 2.10 2.65
C ALA A 489 -37.85 1.04 3.63
N PRO A 490 -38.71 0.34 4.39
CA PRO A 490 -38.24 -0.80 5.19
C PRO A 490 -37.62 -1.89 4.28
N GLU A 491 -36.54 -2.55 4.75
CA GLU A 491 -36.03 -3.73 4.09
C GLU A 491 -37.11 -4.80 3.89
N ASN A 492 -36.99 -5.62 2.86
CA ASN A 492 -37.95 -6.68 2.57
C ASN A 492 -39.42 -6.21 2.39
N SER A 493 -39.64 -4.92 2.08
CA SER A 493 -40.94 -4.36 1.80
C SER A 493 -41.24 -4.32 0.29
N LEU A 494 -42.52 -4.25 -0.08
CA LEU A 494 -42.90 -4.03 -1.48
C LEU A 494 -42.38 -2.69 -2.01
N ALA A 495 -42.35 -1.67 -1.15
CA ALA A 495 -41.80 -0.36 -1.49
C ALA A 495 -40.29 -0.47 -1.83
N ALA A 496 -39.50 -1.23 -1.06
CA ALA A 496 -38.06 -1.41 -1.31
C ALA A 496 -37.80 -2.18 -2.62
N VAL A 497 -38.58 -3.25 -2.89
CA VAL A 497 -38.47 -4.00 -4.15
C VAL A 497 -38.91 -3.15 -5.34
N LYS A 498 -39.96 -2.36 -5.20
CA LYS A 498 -40.37 -1.40 -6.22
C LYS A 498 -39.31 -0.33 -6.47
N ALA A 499 -38.69 0.19 -5.44
CA ALA A 499 -37.61 1.17 -5.57
C ALA A 499 -36.36 0.58 -6.28
N ALA A 500 -36.00 -0.67 -6.01
CA ALA A 500 -34.95 -1.38 -6.72
C ALA A 500 -35.29 -1.54 -8.23
N LYS A 501 -36.53 -1.92 -8.54
CA LYS A 501 -37.01 -2.00 -9.91
C LYS A 501 -36.99 -0.64 -10.62
N ASP A 502 -37.44 0.41 -9.96
CA ASP A 502 -37.45 1.78 -10.51
C ASP A 502 -36.03 2.30 -10.73
N LEU A 503 -35.05 1.87 -9.93
CA LEU A 503 -33.62 2.15 -10.10
C LEU A 503 -33.01 1.39 -11.29
N GLY A 504 -33.64 0.31 -11.76
CA GLY A 504 -33.18 -0.48 -12.91
C GLY A 504 -31.98 -1.37 -12.59
N VAL A 505 -31.83 -1.83 -11.35
CA VAL A 505 -30.78 -2.79 -10.99
C VAL A 505 -31.03 -4.17 -11.57
N PHE A 506 -29.98 -5.01 -11.64
CA PHE A 506 -30.10 -6.38 -12.13
C PHE A 506 -31.13 -7.19 -11.34
N ALA A 507 -31.07 -7.13 -10.00
CA ALA A 507 -32.03 -7.83 -9.15
C ALA A 507 -32.30 -7.12 -7.83
N ALA A 508 -33.48 -7.36 -7.25
CA ALA A 508 -33.76 -7.17 -5.84
C ALA A 508 -33.63 -8.52 -5.13
N GLU A 509 -32.89 -8.57 -4.05
CA GLU A 509 -32.82 -9.76 -3.20
C GLU A 509 -33.86 -9.65 -2.07
N ILE A 510 -34.43 -10.78 -1.65
CA ILE A 510 -35.41 -10.88 -0.56
C ILE A 510 -35.28 -12.20 0.22
N ASP A 511 -35.65 -12.17 1.50
CA ASP A 511 -35.57 -13.29 2.44
C ASP A 511 -36.93 -13.98 2.65
N VAL A 512 -37.05 -15.27 2.35
CA VAL A 512 -38.33 -15.99 2.40
C VAL A 512 -38.36 -17.06 3.50
N TRP A 513 -39.42 -16.98 4.32
CA TRP A 513 -39.79 -17.98 5.33
C TRP A 513 -41.12 -18.65 4.98
N ARG A 514 -41.25 -19.93 5.34
CA ARG A 514 -42.50 -20.68 5.27
C ARG A 514 -43.18 -20.75 6.65
N THR A 515 -44.43 -20.38 6.72
CA THR A 515 -45.27 -20.55 7.92
C THR A 515 -45.75 -21.98 8.12
N THR A 516 -46.32 -22.30 9.29
CA THR A 516 -46.82 -23.66 9.55
C THR A 516 -48.00 -24.09 8.66
N ASP A 517 -48.78 -23.15 8.16
CA ASP A 517 -49.93 -23.34 7.25
C ASP A 517 -49.56 -23.11 5.78
N GLY A 518 -48.27 -23.08 5.45
CA GLY A 518 -47.76 -23.11 4.07
C GLY A 518 -47.69 -21.76 3.35
N HIS A 519 -47.91 -20.63 4.03
CA HIS A 519 -47.70 -19.34 3.41
C HIS A 519 -46.24 -18.96 3.38
N LEU A 520 -45.83 -18.29 2.30
CA LEU A 520 -44.48 -17.81 2.08
C LEU A 520 -44.44 -16.30 2.39
N VAL A 521 -43.77 -15.92 3.48
CA VAL A 521 -43.68 -14.53 3.93
C VAL A 521 -42.25 -14.02 3.83
N VAL A 522 -42.09 -12.70 3.67
CA VAL A 522 -40.78 -12.07 3.42
C VAL A 522 -40.34 -11.32 4.64
N ASN A 523 -39.22 -11.75 5.23
CA ASN A 523 -38.59 -11.13 6.40
C ASN A 523 -37.19 -11.71 6.58
N HIS A 524 -36.19 -10.89 6.96
CA HIS A 524 -34.84 -11.40 7.18
C HIS A 524 -34.75 -12.30 8.41
N ASP A 525 -35.25 -11.83 9.55
CA ASP A 525 -35.11 -12.53 10.81
C ASP A 525 -36.10 -13.68 10.95
N ALA A 526 -35.69 -14.73 11.65
CA ALA A 526 -36.56 -15.87 11.96
C ALA A 526 -37.76 -15.49 12.84
N LYS A 527 -37.76 -14.29 13.40
CA LYS A 527 -38.81 -13.76 14.30
C LYS A 527 -39.23 -12.36 13.85
N ILE A 528 -40.53 -12.10 14.00
CA ILE A 528 -41.10 -10.77 13.89
C ILE A 528 -42.11 -10.56 15.00
N ASN A 529 -42.08 -9.42 15.70
CA ASN A 529 -42.93 -9.12 16.87
C ASN A 529 -43.00 -10.29 17.90
N ASN A 530 -41.86 -10.92 18.20
CA ASN A 530 -41.71 -12.08 19.07
C ASN A 530 -42.34 -13.40 18.57
N LEU A 531 -42.93 -13.41 17.38
CA LEU A 531 -43.44 -14.62 16.74
C LEU A 531 -42.33 -15.27 15.91
N VAL A 532 -42.08 -16.57 16.12
CA VAL A 532 -41.15 -17.35 15.27
C VAL A 532 -41.91 -17.74 14.01
N ILE A 533 -41.48 -17.21 12.84
CA ILE A 533 -42.25 -17.28 11.59
C ILE A 533 -42.54 -18.74 11.21
N GLN A 534 -41.52 -19.60 11.18
CA GLN A 534 -41.69 -21.03 10.81
C GLN A 534 -42.51 -21.87 11.82
N ASN A 535 -42.94 -21.30 12.96
CA ASN A 535 -43.76 -21.93 13.98
C ASN A 535 -45.14 -21.22 14.15
N SER A 536 -45.39 -20.22 13.30
CA SER A 536 -46.65 -19.44 13.33
C SER A 536 -47.44 -19.66 12.06
N THR A 537 -48.76 -19.47 12.14
CA THR A 537 -49.65 -19.41 10.98
C THR A 537 -49.61 -18.01 10.37
N TYR A 538 -49.99 -17.88 9.10
CA TYR A 538 -50.08 -16.56 8.46
C TYR A 538 -51.11 -15.66 9.14
N ASP A 539 -52.19 -16.21 9.64
CA ASP A 539 -53.19 -15.47 10.38
C ASP A 539 -52.64 -14.75 11.64
N GLN A 540 -51.65 -15.36 12.29
CA GLN A 540 -50.95 -14.75 13.42
C GLN A 540 -50.00 -13.62 13.00
N LEU A 541 -49.48 -13.69 11.76
CA LEU A 541 -48.46 -12.76 11.22
C LEU A 541 -49.05 -11.62 10.41
N LYS A 542 -50.21 -11.79 9.78
CA LYS A 542 -50.84 -10.80 8.87
C LYS A 542 -51.15 -9.43 9.50
N ALA A 543 -51.25 -9.37 10.82
CA ALA A 543 -51.49 -8.12 11.57
C ALA A 543 -50.20 -7.29 11.75
N VAL A 544 -49.01 -7.89 11.47
CA VAL A 544 -47.75 -7.20 11.57
C VAL A 544 -47.68 -6.07 10.56
N LYS A 545 -47.20 -4.91 11.00
CA LYS A 545 -46.97 -3.73 10.16
C LYS A 545 -45.47 -3.39 10.15
N LEU A 546 -44.96 -3.12 8.96
CA LEU A 546 -43.63 -2.56 8.75
C LEU A 546 -43.65 -1.06 9.12
N ALA A 547 -42.46 -0.46 9.24
CA ALA A 547 -42.29 0.92 9.65
C ALA A 547 -43.01 1.95 8.75
N ASN A 548 -43.24 1.62 7.48
CA ASN A 548 -43.97 2.44 6.51
C ASN A 548 -45.48 2.16 6.49
N GLY A 549 -46.00 1.29 7.37
CA GLY A 549 -47.40 0.90 7.47
C GLY A 549 -47.83 -0.25 6.55
N GLU A 550 -46.96 -0.77 5.68
CA GLU A 550 -47.24 -1.98 4.91
C GLU A 550 -47.45 -3.19 5.83
N GLY A 551 -48.26 -4.16 5.37
CA GLY A 551 -48.34 -5.47 6.02
C GLY A 551 -47.07 -6.30 5.75
N LEU A 552 -46.87 -7.37 6.54
CA LEU A 552 -45.79 -8.35 6.23
C LEU A 552 -46.02 -8.88 4.83
N PRO A 553 -45.04 -8.69 3.88
CA PRO A 553 -45.27 -9.10 2.50
C PRO A 553 -45.21 -10.62 2.33
N THR A 554 -45.95 -11.11 1.34
CA THR A 554 -45.83 -12.49 0.88
C THR A 554 -44.93 -12.59 -0.37
N LEU A 555 -44.33 -13.75 -0.61
CA LEU A 555 -43.56 -13.97 -1.81
C LEU A 555 -44.44 -13.76 -3.08
N GLU A 556 -45.73 -14.14 -3.04
CA GLU A 556 -46.66 -13.90 -4.12
C GLU A 556 -46.75 -12.42 -4.50
N ALA A 557 -46.90 -11.54 -3.50
CA ALA A 557 -46.92 -10.08 -3.70
C ALA A 557 -45.61 -9.54 -4.26
N MET A 558 -44.48 -10.09 -3.86
CA MET A 558 -43.13 -9.71 -4.40
C MET A 558 -43.00 -10.09 -5.87
N LEU A 559 -43.41 -11.30 -6.25
CA LEU A 559 -43.40 -11.75 -7.63
C LEU A 559 -44.33 -10.88 -8.52
N ASP A 560 -45.50 -10.50 -8.00
CA ASP A 560 -46.43 -9.60 -8.70
C ASP A 560 -45.86 -8.20 -8.85
N CYS A 561 -45.12 -7.70 -7.84
CA CYS A 561 -44.44 -6.41 -7.86
C CYS A 561 -43.36 -6.35 -8.95
N ILE A 562 -42.53 -7.37 -9.07
CA ILE A 562 -41.52 -7.48 -10.12
C ILE A 562 -42.22 -7.63 -11.49
N GLY A 563 -43.11 -8.59 -11.63
CA GLY A 563 -43.85 -8.87 -12.87
C GLY A 563 -42.97 -9.49 -13.96
N LYS A 564 -43.61 -10.16 -14.94
CA LYS A 564 -42.91 -10.92 -15.98
C LYS A 564 -42.11 -10.09 -16.98
N THR A 565 -42.46 -8.83 -17.15
CA THR A 565 -41.87 -7.96 -18.17
C THR A 565 -40.75 -7.05 -17.64
N SER A 566 -40.47 -7.08 -16.33
CA SER A 566 -39.42 -6.32 -15.75
C SER A 566 -38.04 -6.77 -16.23
N GLU A 567 -37.09 -5.84 -16.44
CA GLU A 567 -35.68 -6.19 -16.63
C GLU A 567 -35.03 -6.59 -15.30
N THR A 568 -35.47 -6.00 -14.18
CA THR A 568 -35.02 -6.37 -12.84
C THR A 568 -35.57 -7.73 -12.44
N LYS A 569 -34.70 -8.61 -11.96
CA LYS A 569 -35.03 -9.94 -11.43
C LYS A 569 -35.33 -9.89 -9.93
N LEU A 570 -35.74 -11.02 -9.38
CA LEU A 570 -35.86 -11.27 -7.96
C LEU A 570 -34.90 -12.39 -7.56
N ILE A 571 -34.03 -12.14 -6.60
CA ILE A 571 -33.20 -13.17 -5.97
C ILE A 571 -33.87 -13.54 -4.66
N ILE A 572 -34.20 -14.82 -4.49
CA ILE A 572 -34.96 -15.32 -3.34
C ILE A 572 -34.02 -16.14 -2.46
N GLU A 573 -33.71 -15.60 -1.26
CA GLU A 573 -33.10 -16.42 -0.23
C GLU A 573 -34.16 -17.31 0.43
N ILE A 574 -33.99 -18.63 0.28
CA ILE A 574 -34.76 -19.60 1.05
C ILE A 574 -34.06 -19.77 2.39
N LYS A 575 -34.62 -19.14 3.44
CA LYS A 575 -34.02 -19.15 4.78
C LYS A 575 -33.96 -20.57 5.36
N THR A 576 -32.93 -20.81 6.16
CA THR A 576 -32.73 -22.14 6.78
C THR A 576 -33.76 -22.40 7.89
N HIS A 577 -34.58 -23.42 7.68
CA HIS A 577 -35.57 -23.88 8.64
C HIS A 577 -34.99 -24.89 9.63
N ASN A 578 -35.66 -25.08 10.75
CA ASN A 578 -35.16 -25.84 11.90
C ASN A 578 -35.29 -27.39 11.79
N SER A 579 -35.81 -27.89 10.66
CA SER A 579 -35.78 -29.33 10.33
C SER A 579 -35.71 -29.56 8.83
N PRO A 580 -35.13 -30.70 8.39
CA PRO A 580 -35.04 -31.04 6.96
C PRO A 580 -36.40 -31.08 6.25
N GLU A 581 -37.46 -31.53 6.94
CA GLU A 581 -38.81 -31.58 6.40
C GLU A 581 -39.37 -30.19 6.14
N LYS A 582 -39.19 -29.28 7.06
CA LYS A 582 -39.60 -27.86 6.90
C LYS A 582 -38.78 -27.18 5.81
N GLN A 583 -37.49 -27.45 5.75
CA GLN A 583 -36.61 -26.91 4.72
C GLN A 583 -37.04 -27.38 3.32
N LEU A 584 -37.28 -28.68 3.15
CA LEU A 584 -37.76 -29.25 1.88
C LEU A 584 -39.12 -28.67 1.50
N ALA A 585 -40.06 -28.54 2.46
CA ALA A 585 -41.36 -27.96 2.23
C ALA A 585 -41.26 -26.49 1.80
N ALA A 586 -40.39 -25.70 2.41
CA ALA A 586 -40.17 -24.32 2.02
C ALA A 586 -39.63 -24.23 0.59
N ALA A 587 -38.59 -24.98 0.25
CA ALA A 587 -38.04 -25.02 -1.10
C ALA A 587 -39.09 -25.45 -2.17
N THR A 588 -39.86 -26.49 -1.84
CA THR A 588 -40.90 -27.02 -2.75
C THR A 588 -42.00 -25.98 -3.00
N ASP A 589 -42.49 -25.31 -1.94
CA ASP A 589 -43.57 -24.33 -2.04
C ASP A 589 -43.10 -23.06 -2.78
N VAL A 590 -41.86 -22.60 -2.52
CA VAL A 590 -41.26 -21.47 -3.25
C VAL A 590 -41.16 -21.74 -4.74
N ILE A 591 -40.59 -22.89 -5.12
CA ILE A 591 -40.45 -23.28 -6.54
C ILE A 591 -41.83 -23.44 -7.20
N SER A 592 -42.78 -24.09 -6.51
CA SER A 592 -44.11 -24.29 -7.02
C SER A 592 -44.83 -22.97 -7.29
N LEU A 593 -44.72 -22.02 -6.39
CA LEU A 593 -45.29 -20.67 -6.54
C LEU A 593 -44.67 -19.95 -7.75
N VAL A 594 -43.34 -19.94 -7.87
CA VAL A 594 -42.63 -19.30 -8.98
C VAL A 594 -43.06 -19.91 -10.32
N LYS A 595 -43.13 -21.24 -10.40
CA LYS A 595 -43.60 -21.95 -11.59
C LYS A 595 -45.07 -21.68 -11.91
N SER A 596 -45.94 -21.69 -10.92
CA SER A 596 -47.37 -21.37 -11.12
C SER A 596 -47.62 -19.97 -11.69
N LYS A 597 -46.70 -19.04 -11.33
CA LYS A 597 -46.72 -17.68 -11.86
C LYS A 597 -45.97 -17.55 -13.20
N GLY A 598 -45.27 -18.60 -13.70
CA GLY A 598 -44.44 -18.57 -14.92
C GLY A 598 -43.34 -17.50 -14.82
N MET A 599 -42.65 -17.45 -13.68
CA MET A 599 -41.63 -16.42 -13.33
C MET A 599 -40.21 -17.01 -13.27
N GLU A 600 -40.01 -18.26 -13.75
CA GLU A 600 -38.74 -19.00 -13.65
C GLU A 600 -37.55 -18.20 -14.23
N SER A 601 -37.76 -17.50 -15.33
CA SER A 601 -36.72 -16.67 -15.97
C SER A 601 -36.45 -15.35 -15.26
N LYS A 602 -37.30 -14.96 -14.31
CA LYS A 602 -37.23 -13.71 -13.54
C LYS A 602 -36.78 -13.92 -12.10
N VAL A 603 -36.49 -15.17 -11.72
CA VAL A 603 -36.12 -15.51 -10.34
C VAL A 603 -34.80 -16.29 -10.34
N GLU A 604 -33.98 -16.00 -9.36
CA GLU A 604 -32.82 -16.81 -8.96
C GLU A 604 -32.99 -17.21 -7.49
N PHE A 605 -32.51 -18.39 -7.09
CA PHE A 605 -32.66 -18.91 -5.74
C PHE A 605 -31.28 -18.90 -5.05
N ILE A 606 -31.22 -18.52 -3.78
CA ILE A 606 -30.03 -18.63 -2.95
C ILE A 606 -30.38 -19.24 -1.59
N SER A 607 -29.45 -19.95 -0.97
CA SER A 607 -29.61 -20.47 0.38
C SER A 607 -28.26 -20.71 1.07
N PHE A 608 -28.26 -20.64 2.40
CA PHE A 608 -27.16 -21.15 3.24
C PHE A 608 -27.19 -22.68 3.41
N ASP A 609 -28.31 -23.33 3.10
CA ASP A 609 -28.45 -24.77 3.13
C ASP A 609 -28.03 -25.42 1.81
N TYR A 610 -26.86 -26.09 1.81
CA TYR A 610 -26.29 -26.67 0.59
C TYR A 610 -27.17 -27.73 -0.05
N GLU A 611 -27.81 -28.57 0.77
CA GLU A 611 -28.69 -29.62 0.27
C GLU A 611 -29.96 -29.06 -0.40
N THR A 612 -30.46 -27.92 0.09
CA THR A 612 -31.51 -27.17 -0.61
C THR A 612 -31.06 -26.71 -1.98
N CYS A 613 -29.85 -26.10 -2.09
CA CYS A 613 -29.30 -25.65 -3.38
C CYS A 613 -29.16 -26.84 -4.36
N LYS A 614 -28.60 -27.97 -3.92
CA LYS A 614 -28.51 -29.22 -4.75
C LYS A 614 -29.86 -29.73 -5.14
N GLY A 615 -30.81 -29.77 -4.20
CA GLY A 615 -32.17 -30.21 -4.47
C GLY A 615 -32.88 -29.40 -5.57
N ILE A 616 -32.73 -28.07 -5.56
CA ILE A 616 -33.25 -27.15 -6.55
C ILE A 616 -32.57 -27.41 -7.92
N ALA A 617 -31.25 -27.46 -7.96
CA ALA A 617 -30.47 -27.68 -9.16
C ALA A 617 -30.77 -29.05 -9.81
N ALA A 618 -30.98 -30.10 -9.00
CA ALA A 618 -31.34 -31.43 -9.46
C ALA A 618 -32.80 -31.53 -9.96
N ALA A 619 -33.71 -30.78 -9.32
CA ALA A 619 -35.14 -30.82 -9.67
C ALA A 619 -35.43 -30.18 -11.03
N ASP A 620 -34.72 -29.11 -11.38
CA ASP A 620 -34.92 -28.42 -12.66
C ASP A 620 -33.66 -27.61 -13.04
N LYS A 621 -32.94 -28.07 -14.04
CA LYS A 621 -31.71 -27.45 -14.56
C LYS A 621 -31.93 -26.07 -15.20
N SER A 622 -33.17 -25.65 -15.42
CA SER A 622 -33.49 -24.31 -15.92
C SER A 622 -33.51 -23.25 -14.81
N LEU A 623 -33.53 -23.68 -13.55
CA LEU A 623 -33.54 -22.77 -12.38
C LEU A 623 -32.11 -22.33 -12.02
N SER A 624 -31.94 -21.04 -11.83
CA SER A 624 -30.68 -20.48 -11.39
C SER A 624 -30.56 -20.58 -9.86
N VAL A 625 -29.45 -21.17 -9.39
CA VAL A 625 -29.22 -21.43 -7.96
C VAL A 625 -27.85 -20.97 -7.54
N GLY A 626 -27.78 -20.27 -6.40
CA GLY A 626 -26.54 -19.83 -5.75
C GLY A 626 -26.42 -20.33 -4.32
N TYR A 627 -25.19 -20.55 -3.88
CA TYR A 627 -24.86 -20.98 -2.52
C TYR A 627 -24.18 -19.89 -1.73
N LEU A 628 -24.54 -19.70 -0.43
CA LEU A 628 -24.16 -18.54 0.38
C LEU A 628 -23.03 -18.80 1.39
N ASN A 629 -22.81 -20.02 1.88
CA ASN A 629 -22.03 -20.27 3.09
C ASN A 629 -20.49 -20.19 2.91
N GLY A 630 -19.98 -20.28 1.68
CA GLY A 630 -18.56 -20.05 1.39
C GLY A 630 -17.62 -21.23 1.65
N ASP A 631 -18.12 -22.41 2.04
CA ASP A 631 -17.34 -23.60 2.37
C ASP A 631 -17.19 -24.60 1.21
N LYS A 632 -17.70 -24.27 0.02
CA LYS A 632 -17.60 -25.09 -1.19
C LYS A 632 -16.75 -24.41 -2.25
N SER A 633 -15.82 -25.18 -2.81
CA SER A 633 -15.00 -24.74 -3.93
C SER A 633 -15.82 -24.59 -5.22
N PRO A 634 -15.32 -23.82 -6.23
CA PRO A 634 -15.96 -23.74 -7.53
C PRO A 634 -16.21 -25.10 -8.19
N ALA A 635 -15.27 -26.03 -8.04
CA ALA A 635 -15.39 -27.38 -8.62
C ALA A 635 -16.50 -28.21 -7.95
N GLU A 636 -16.67 -28.12 -6.63
CA GLU A 636 -17.74 -28.80 -5.91
C GLU A 636 -19.11 -28.24 -6.29
N ALA A 637 -19.24 -26.91 -6.35
CA ALA A 637 -20.49 -26.26 -6.75
C ALA A 637 -20.91 -26.62 -8.19
N GLU A 638 -19.98 -26.60 -9.15
CA GLU A 638 -20.22 -27.00 -10.52
C GLU A 638 -20.70 -28.47 -10.61
N ALA A 639 -20.01 -29.37 -9.89
CA ALA A 639 -20.33 -30.80 -9.90
C ALA A 639 -21.76 -31.08 -9.39
N ASP A 640 -22.26 -30.29 -8.46
CA ASP A 640 -23.61 -30.38 -7.90
C ASP A 640 -24.64 -29.51 -8.64
N GLY A 641 -24.27 -28.86 -9.75
CA GLY A 641 -25.15 -28.10 -10.63
C GLY A 641 -25.53 -26.71 -10.09
N ILE A 642 -24.78 -26.19 -9.10
CA ILE A 642 -24.98 -24.86 -8.55
C ILE A 642 -24.28 -23.84 -9.45
N GLY A 643 -25.03 -22.88 -9.97
CA GLY A 643 -24.57 -21.94 -10.99
C GLY A 643 -23.97 -20.63 -10.47
N CYS A 644 -24.09 -20.34 -9.15
CA CYS A 644 -23.61 -19.12 -8.58
C CYS A 644 -22.91 -19.38 -7.22
N LEU A 645 -21.71 -18.83 -7.06
CA LEU A 645 -21.06 -18.72 -5.77
C LEU A 645 -21.34 -17.33 -5.21
N ASP A 646 -22.27 -17.28 -4.26
CA ASP A 646 -22.74 -16.03 -3.66
C ASP A 646 -22.16 -15.93 -2.25
N TYR A 647 -20.89 -15.50 -2.16
CA TYR A 647 -20.12 -15.59 -0.92
C TYR A 647 -19.74 -14.23 -0.36
N GLN A 648 -19.45 -14.21 0.95
CA GLN A 648 -18.81 -13.04 1.56
C GLN A 648 -17.45 -12.76 0.90
N MET A 649 -17.08 -11.48 0.79
CA MET A 649 -15.81 -11.07 0.20
C MET A 649 -14.60 -11.75 0.87
N SER A 650 -14.65 -11.97 2.19
CA SER A 650 -13.59 -12.63 2.96
C SER A 650 -13.27 -14.06 2.50
N VAL A 651 -14.25 -14.76 1.91
CA VAL A 651 -14.03 -16.08 1.32
C VAL A 651 -13.12 -15.98 0.11
N TYR A 652 -13.34 -15.01 -0.74
CA TYR A 652 -12.49 -14.76 -1.92
C TYR A 652 -11.14 -14.15 -1.55
N ASP A 653 -11.06 -13.37 -0.48
CA ASP A 653 -9.77 -12.88 0.06
C ASP A 653 -8.90 -14.05 0.56
N SER A 654 -9.54 -15.05 1.17
CA SER A 654 -8.87 -16.28 1.63
C SER A 654 -8.55 -17.27 0.49
N ASN A 655 -9.28 -17.18 -0.63
CA ASN A 655 -9.14 -18.05 -1.80
C ASN A 655 -9.05 -17.22 -3.09
N PRO A 656 -7.94 -16.50 -3.33
CA PRO A 656 -7.84 -15.51 -4.42
C PRO A 656 -8.04 -16.07 -5.84
N SER A 657 -7.81 -17.36 -6.02
CA SER A 657 -8.01 -18.04 -7.32
C SER A 657 -9.49 -18.37 -7.63
N TRP A 658 -10.37 -18.38 -6.61
CA TRP A 658 -11.74 -18.88 -6.77
C TRP A 658 -12.60 -18.03 -7.70
N ILE A 659 -12.39 -16.73 -7.77
CA ILE A 659 -13.12 -15.87 -8.71
C ILE A 659 -12.87 -16.33 -10.15
N LYS A 660 -11.59 -16.42 -10.55
CA LYS A 660 -11.22 -16.83 -11.91
C LYS A 660 -11.56 -18.30 -12.18
N ASP A 661 -11.40 -19.19 -11.21
CA ASP A 661 -11.74 -20.61 -11.34
C ASP A 661 -13.25 -20.77 -11.54
N ALA A 662 -14.10 -20.11 -10.73
CA ALA A 662 -15.55 -20.12 -10.89
C ALA A 662 -15.98 -19.62 -12.30
N GLN A 663 -15.47 -18.46 -12.69
CA GLN A 663 -15.77 -17.88 -14.01
C GLN A 663 -15.31 -18.77 -15.17
N SER A 664 -14.16 -19.43 -15.06
CA SER A 664 -13.67 -20.37 -16.07
C SER A 664 -14.56 -21.61 -16.22
N ARG A 665 -15.30 -21.97 -15.17
CA ARG A 665 -16.29 -23.04 -15.12
C ARG A 665 -17.67 -22.58 -15.56
N GLY A 666 -17.86 -21.30 -15.87
CA GLY A 666 -19.16 -20.73 -16.23
C GLY A 666 -20.05 -20.43 -15.02
N LEU A 667 -19.51 -20.45 -13.81
CA LEU A 667 -20.23 -20.07 -12.61
C LEU A 667 -20.21 -18.56 -12.43
N VAL A 668 -21.30 -18.01 -11.90
CA VAL A 668 -21.40 -16.59 -11.53
C VAL A 668 -20.76 -16.39 -10.16
N VAL A 669 -19.99 -15.32 -10.01
CA VAL A 669 -19.42 -14.88 -8.74
C VAL A 669 -20.17 -13.67 -8.24
N ASN A 670 -20.95 -13.83 -7.17
CA ASN A 670 -21.59 -12.74 -6.44
C ASN A 670 -20.91 -12.52 -5.08
N VAL A 671 -20.91 -11.29 -4.59
CA VAL A 671 -20.38 -10.95 -3.27
C VAL A 671 -21.38 -10.16 -2.44
N TRP A 672 -21.47 -10.46 -1.15
CA TRP A 672 -22.41 -9.84 -0.21
C TRP A 672 -21.79 -9.60 1.19
N THR A 673 -22.32 -8.72 2.04
CA THR A 673 -22.99 -7.50 1.65
C THR A 673 -21.95 -6.41 1.57
N VAL A 674 -21.79 -5.78 0.42
CA VAL A 674 -20.67 -4.85 0.12
C VAL A 674 -21.21 -3.42 0.13
N ASN A 675 -21.00 -2.70 1.24
CA ASN A 675 -21.69 -1.43 1.51
C ASN A 675 -20.79 -0.20 1.51
N SER A 676 -19.47 -0.34 1.78
CA SER A 676 -18.57 0.81 1.76
C SER A 676 -17.97 1.03 0.37
N ASP A 677 -17.66 2.27 0.03
CA ASP A 677 -17.02 2.62 -1.24
C ASP A 677 -15.73 1.82 -1.47
N SER A 678 -14.90 1.64 -0.43
CA SER A 678 -13.66 0.85 -0.53
C SER A 678 -13.92 -0.63 -0.83
N ALA A 679 -14.94 -1.23 -0.21
CA ALA A 679 -15.32 -2.61 -0.47
C ALA A 679 -15.90 -2.78 -1.88
N ILE A 680 -16.72 -1.82 -2.34
CA ILE A 680 -17.28 -1.81 -3.70
C ILE A 680 -16.15 -1.73 -4.74
N VAL A 681 -15.24 -0.76 -4.59
CA VAL A 681 -14.09 -0.60 -5.49
C VAL A 681 -13.21 -1.84 -5.49
N SER A 682 -12.96 -2.45 -4.32
CA SER A 682 -12.21 -3.70 -4.20
C SER A 682 -12.89 -4.87 -4.92
N ALA A 683 -14.21 -5.01 -4.78
CA ALA A 683 -14.99 -6.05 -5.45
C ALA A 683 -14.90 -5.92 -6.99
N ILE A 684 -15.08 -4.69 -7.50
CA ILE A 684 -14.93 -4.40 -8.94
C ILE A 684 -13.51 -4.72 -9.41
N ALA A 685 -12.49 -4.30 -8.66
CA ALA A 685 -11.08 -4.55 -8.98
C ALA A 685 -10.75 -6.05 -9.06
N LYS A 686 -11.40 -6.88 -8.25
CA LYS A 686 -11.26 -8.35 -8.29
C LYS A 686 -11.99 -8.99 -9.48
N GLY A 687 -12.84 -8.24 -10.19
CA GLY A 687 -13.56 -8.71 -11.36
C GLY A 687 -14.73 -9.65 -11.03
N VAL A 688 -15.42 -9.43 -9.90
CA VAL A 688 -16.65 -10.19 -9.59
C VAL A 688 -17.76 -9.91 -10.61
N ASP A 689 -18.65 -10.84 -10.81
CA ASP A 689 -19.73 -10.68 -11.79
C ASP A 689 -20.88 -9.84 -11.23
N ARG A 690 -21.12 -9.94 -9.90
CA ARG A 690 -22.23 -9.27 -9.22
C ARG A 690 -21.84 -8.76 -7.84
N ILE A 691 -22.52 -7.72 -7.40
CA ILE A 691 -22.38 -7.13 -6.06
C ILE A 691 -23.76 -6.96 -5.43
N THR A 692 -23.99 -7.63 -4.30
CA THR A 692 -25.14 -7.42 -3.43
C THR A 692 -24.83 -6.33 -2.39
N THR A 693 -25.63 -5.26 -2.36
CA THR A 693 -25.34 -4.05 -1.56
C THR A 693 -26.61 -3.33 -1.09
N ASP A 694 -26.51 -2.62 0.04
CA ASP A 694 -27.53 -1.68 0.51
C ASP A 694 -27.47 -0.33 -0.24
N ASN A 695 -26.37 -0.10 -1.02
CA ASN A 695 -26.09 1.14 -1.74
C ASN A 695 -26.03 0.92 -3.27
N PRO A 696 -27.06 0.36 -3.91
CA PRO A 696 -27.01 -0.04 -5.32
C PRO A 696 -26.73 1.12 -6.28
N GLU A 697 -27.15 2.33 -5.97
CA GLU A 697 -26.91 3.53 -6.77
C GLU A 697 -25.42 3.93 -6.82
N ARG A 698 -24.63 3.48 -5.83
CA ARG A 698 -23.22 3.87 -5.70
C ARG A 698 -22.30 3.14 -6.67
N ILE A 699 -22.69 1.93 -7.13
CA ILE A 699 -21.84 1.07 -7.98
C ILE A 699 -21.46 1.75 -9.29
N ALA A 700 -22.45 2.31 -10.00
CA ALA A 700 -22.21 2.94 -11.31
C ALA A 700 -21.31 4.19 -11.20
N GLU A 701 -21.47 4.97 -10.13
CA GLU A 701 -20.66 6.15 -9.86
C GLU A 701 -19.20 5.77 -9.61
N LEU A 702 -18.96 4.81 -8.70
CA LEU A 702 -17.61 4.36 -8.38
C LEU A 702 -16.93 3.67 -9.57
N TYR A 703 -17.69 2.86 -10.33
CA TYR A 703 -17.14 2.26 -11.55
C TYR A 703 -16.71 3.34 -12.55
N SER A 704 -17.54 4.37 -12.76
CA SER A 704 -17.22 5.45 -13.68
C SER A 704 -16.00 6.26 -13.23
N LEU A 705 -15.82 6.42 -11.92
CA LEU A 705 -14.71 7.18 -11.35
C LEU A 705 -13.37 6.41 -11.44
N PHE A 706 -13.37 5.13 -11.09
CA PHE A 706 -12.12 4.37 -10.89
C PHE A 706 -11.72 3.50 -12.08
N PHE A 707 -12.65 3.14 -12.99
CA PHE A 707 -12.40 2.11 -14.00
C PHE A 707 -12.75 2.53 -15.44
N LYS A 708 -13.25 3.74 -15.65
CA LYS A 708 -13.41 4.37 -16.97
C LYS A 708 -12.29 5.37 -17.22
#